data_f771f46557a218cbc54f2210563a2dfd
#
_entry.id   f771f46557a218cbc54f2210563a2dfd
#
_cell.length_a   1.000
_cell.length_b   1.000
_cell.length_c   1.000
_cell.angle_alpha   90.00
_cell.angle_beta   90.00
_cell.angle_gamma   90.00
#
_symmetry.space_group_name_H-M   'P 1'
#
loop_
_entity.id
_entity.type
_entity.pdbx_description
1 polymer ?
#
loop_
_entity_poly.entity_id
_entity_poly.type
_entity_poly.pdbx_seq_one_letter_code
_entity_poly.pdbx_strand_id
1 'polypeptide(L)'
;MNLEQPCIRISVRNLVEFILRYGDIDNRTGGADKEAMQQGGRIHRKIQRQQGAEYRAEVSLKYQIACDGFILSVEGRADGIIELPKRVVIDEIKGVFKDLKRLKEPQLLHLAQAKCYAYIYAEQKNLEEIGVQMTYCNLDTEEIRRFQEVYTRAELKKWFEELVSEYEKWARYQMEWRAKRNASIKTVEFPFEYRDGQKKLVASVYRTILRKKKLFIQAPTGVGKTMAAVFPAVKAVGEELGEKIFYLTAKTITRTVASQAFEILRKQDLKMKVITLTAKEKICFCEETICNPDACPYAKGHFDRVNAAVYELLTSTDEMSREVLEEQARKWNVCPFEMALDVSQWVDAVICDYNYVFDPNAHLKRFFGDGVKGEYLFLIDEAHNLVERGRTMYSTSICKEDFLKIKKLVKYGEPKLVSALESCNKQLLELKRECDGCQILNSVSHVYIKLLSLMTKLEEFIEDCKDEVIRKGVLEFYFGIRNFIYIHDRLDENYLIYSELSEEGKFYLHLFCVNPAGCLQEYMGKGNSTILFSATFLPINYYKKLLSTTKEDYAIYAESPFEPGKRLLLLGNDVSTKYTRRGPEMYRKYAEYMMRVIKGRTGNYLAFFPSYRFLEEVWEAFMELPQEQIEVAVQSQYMTEQEREEFLKKFEQERAHSLIGFCVMGGIFSEGIDLTEDKLIGAMIIGTGLPQVCLERELLKYYFDRKNLNGFDYAYLYPGMNKVLQSAGRVIRTDQDRGVIALLDERFMDRRCQEVFPREWNDFQICNSENIEEKIAGFWKEEQMDKR
;
A
#
# COMPACT_ATOMS: atom_id res chain seq x y z
N MET A 1 35.13 26.92 14.96
CA MET A 1 33.90 26.58 14.28
C MET A 1 32.80 26.66 15.32
N ASN A 2 31.95 27.69 15.24
CA ASN A 2 30.72 27.72 16.03
C ASN A 2 29.86 26.59 15.48
N LEU A 3 29.77 25.46 16.18
CA LEU A 3 28.81 24.42 15.90
C LEU A 3 27.42 25.04 16.19
N GLU A 4 26.69 25.39 15.15
CA GLU A 4 25.28 25.76 15.29
C GLU A 4 24.58 24.64 16.05
N GLN A 5 23.93 24.97 17.16
CA GLN A 5 23.17 23.97 17.92
C GLN A 5 22.09 23.38 17.03
N PRO A 6 21.88 22.05 17.08
CA PRO A 6 20.84 21.40 16.32
C PRO A 6 19.47 22.01 16.63
N CYS A 7 18.68 22.27 15.59
CA CYS A 7 17.37 22.90 15.71
C CYS A 7 16.27 21.91 15.34
N ILE A 8 15.40 21.61 16.31
CA ILE A 8 14.18 20.81 16.13
C ILE A 8 13.02 21.75 15.89
N ARG A 9 12.26 21.53 14.83
CA ARG A 9 11.10 22.34 14.46
C ARG A 9 9.81 21.58 14.65
N ILE A 10 8.82 22.26 15.24
CA ILE A 10 7.46 21.74 15.35
C ILE A 10 6.46 22.85 15.04
N SER A 11 5.38 22.50 14.33
CA SER A 11 4.29 23.45 14.16
C SER A 11 3.46 23.57 15.43
N VAL A 12 2.89 24.77 15.70
CA VAL A 12 1.95 25.00 16.80
C VAL A 12 0.84 23.94 16.79
N ARG A 13 0.28 23.67 15.63
CA ARG A 13 -0.77 22.67 15.48
C ARG A 13 -0.32 21.28 15.92
N ASN A 14 0.80 20.81 15.41
CA ASN A 14 1.32 19.47 15.74
C ASN A 14 1.68 19.36 17.22
N LEU A 15 2.26 20.42 17.81
CA LEU A 15 2.58 20.46 19.23
C LEU A 15 1.32 20.28 20.09
N VAL A 16 0.28 21.09 19.80
CA VAL A 16 -0.99 21.07 20.54
C VAL A 16 -1.72 19.74 20.35
N GLU A 17 -1.89 19.29 19.09
CA GLU A 17 -2.60 18.05 18.79
C GLU A 17 -1.88 16.82 19.38
N PHE A 18 -0.55 16.85 19.48
CA PHE A 18 0.23 15.74 20.03
C PHE A 18 0.22 15.68 21.56
N ILE A 19 0.42 16.83 22.22
CA ILE A 19 0.56 16.86 23.69
C ILE A 19 -0.80 16.91 24.40
N LEU A 20 -1.75 17.68 23.87
CA LEU A 20 -3.04 17.94 24.53
C LEU A 20 -4.17 17.02 24.05
N ARG A 21 -3.87 16.00 23.23
CA ARG A 21 -4.87 14.99 22.85
C ARG A 21 -5.32 14.21 24.07
N TYR A 22 -6.62 13.98 24.19
CA TYR A 22 -7.23 13.26 25.31
C TYR A 22 -8.49 12.53 24.88
N GLY A 23 -8.96 11.60 25.73
CA GLY A 23 -10.23 10.88 25.56
C GLY A 23 -10.13 9.65 24.68
N ASP A 24 -11.20 9.40 23.95
CA ASP A 24 -11.51 8.13 23.35
C ASP A 24 -11.25 8.10 21.84
N ILE A 25 -11.01 6.90 21.30
CA ILE A 25 -11.21 6.67 19.86
C ILE A 25 -12.72 6.52 19.65
N ASP A 26 -13.30 7.36 18.78
CA ASP A 26 -14.71 7.25 18.40
C ASP A 26 -14.87 7.47 16.89
N ASN A 27 -15.18 6.40 16.16
CA ASN A 27 -15.37 6.45 14.72
C ASN A 27 -16.78 6.93 14.29
N ARG A 28 -17.66 7.20 15.25
CA ARG A 28 -19.02 7.70 14.98
C ARG A 28 -19.03 9.19 14.61
N THR A 29 -17.99 9.92 14.98
CA THR A 29 -17.91 11.40 14.85
C THR A 29 -16.99 11.90 13.72
N GLY A 30 -16.27 11.04 13.01
CA GLY A 30 -15.12 11.44 12.18
C GLY A 30 -15.41 11.80 10.71
N GLY A 31 -16.66 11.90 10.25
CA GLY A 31 -16.99 12.18 8.84
C GLY A 31 -16.84 13.64 8.43
N ALA A 32 -17.26 14.55 9.29
CA ALA A 32 -17.38 15.99 9.02
C ALA A 32 -16.03 16.76 8.98
N ASP A 33 -14.98 16.27 9.62
CA ASP A 33 -13.72 17.02 9.75
C ASP A 33 -12.90 17.12 8.44
N LYS A 34 -13.07 16.18 7.49
CA LYS A 34 -12.31 16.19 6.22
C LYS A 34 -12.80 17.25 5.22
N GLU A 35 -14.09 17.39 5.07
CA GLU A 35 -14.67 18.44 4.22
C GLU A 35 -14.49 19.82 4.84
N ALA A 36 -14.57 19.90 6.17
CA ALA A 36 -14.26 21.11 6.92
C ALA A 36 -12.84 21.62 6.61
N MET A 37 -11.86 20.75 6.43
CA MET A 37 -10.50 21.14 6.04
C MET A 37 -10.40 21.69 4.62
N GLN A 38 -11.10 21.09 3.65
CA GLN A 38 -11.07 21.57 2.26
C GLN A 38 -11.84 22.88 2.08
N GLN A 39 -12.99 23.00 2.70
CA GLN A 39 -13.81 24.22 2.65
C GLN A 39 -13.28 25.31 3.60
N GLY A 40 -12.56 24.92 4.66
CA GLY A 40 -11.99 25.82 5.65
C GLY A 40 -11.16 26.94 5.06
N GLY A 41 -10.27 26.65 4.11
CA GLY A 41 -9.44 27.66 3.46
C GLY A 41 -10.22 28.69 2.62
N ARG A 42 -11.41 28.33 2.11
CA ARG A 42 -12.32 29.28 1.43
C ARG A 42 -12.99 30.20 2.44
N ILE A 43 -13.47 29.62 3.53
CA ILE A 43 -14.14 30.35 4.60
C ILE A 43 -13.18 31.29 5.32
N HIS A 44 -11.95 30.84 5.65
CA HIS A 44 -10.92 31.70 6.24
C HIS A 44 -10.71 32.94 5.40
N ARG A 45 -10.46 32.79 4.09
CA ARG A 45 -10.28 33.91 3.17
C ARG A 45 -11.51 34.83 3.09
N LYS A 46 -12.72 34.28 3.17
CA LYS A 46 -13.96 35.03 3.17
C LYS A 46 -14.09 35.89 4.43
N ILE A 47 -13.88 35.30 5.61
CA ILE A 47 -13.95 36.00 6.91
C ILE A 47 -12.86 37.04 6.99
N GLN A 48 -11.62 36.73 6.58
CA GLN A 48 -10.50 37.67 6.56
C GLN A 48 -10.76 38.89 5.67
N ARG A 49 -11.38 38.71 4.50
CA ARG A 49 -11.73 39.80 3.60
C ARG A 49 -12.84 40.73 4.11
N GLN A 50 -13.64 40.28 5.06
CA GLN A 50 -14.70 41.09 5.68
C GLN A 50 -14.21 41.94 6.84
N GLN A 51 -12.94 41.79 7.24
CA GLN A 51 -12.34 42.54 8.33
C GLN A 51 -11.84 43.91 7.88
N GLY A 52 -11.66 44.83 8.82
CA GLY A 52 -11.14 46.17 8.59
C GLY A 52 -9.62 46.26 8.41
N ALA A 53 -9.12 47.48 8.33
CA ALA A 53 -7.69 47.74 8.12
C ALA A 53 -6.79 47.32 9.31
N GLU A 54 -7.37 47.15 10.48
CA GLU A 54 -6.68 46.70 11.69
C GLU A 54 -6.44 45.18 11.72
N TYR A 55 -6.95 44.41 10.71
CA TYR A 55 -6.83 42.98 10.65
C TYR A 55 -5.67 42.59 9.75
N ARG A 56 -4.70 41.84 10.29
CA ARG A 56 -3.59 41.26 9.57
C ARG A 56 -3.82 39.76 9.42
N ALA A 57 -4.09 39.31 8.21
CA ALA A 57 -4.33 37.91 7.90
C ALA A 57 -3.03 37.11 7.74
N GLU A 58 -3.06 35.81 8.08
CA GLU A 58 -2.02 34.83 7.76
C GLU A 58 -0.61 35.21 8.30
N VAL A 59 -0.52 35.62 9.56
CA VAL A 59 0.72 36.10 10.17
C VAL A 59 1.59 34.93 10.60
N SER A 60 2.77 34.79 10.00
CA SER A 60 3.75 33.80 10.40
C SER A 60 4.40 34.17 11.72
N LEU A 61 4.37 33.24 12.67
CA LEU A 61 4.93 33.39 14.01
C LEU A 61 5.95 32.29 14.28
N LYS A 62 7.01 32.63 14.96
CA LYS A 62 8.10 31.71 15.32
C LYS A 62 8.62 32.07 16.70
N TYR A 63 8.82 31.05 17.54
CA TYR A 63 9.45 31.20 18.85
C TYR A 63 10.53 30.13 19.03
N GLN A 64 11.68 30.52 19.52
CA GLN A 64 12.81 29.62 19.76
C GLN A 64 13.11 29.51 21.25
N ILE A 65 13.23 28.28 21.69
CA ILE A 65 13.47 27.93 23.09
C ILE A 65 14.83 27.22 23.14
N ALA A 66 15.74 27.75 23.93
CA ALA A 66 17.01 27.10 24.19
C ALA A 66 16.77 25.95 25.19
N CYS A 67 17.01 24.72 24.69
CA CYS A 67 17.03 23.52 25.51
C CYS A 67 18.49 23.06 25.71
N ASP A 68 18.71 22.13 26.65
CA ASP A 68 20.04 21.56 26.83
C ASP A 68 20.48 20.75 25.64
N GLY A 69 21.44 21.30 24.86
CA GLY A 69 22.03 20.69 23.68
C GLY A 69 21.35 20.98 22.35
N PHE A 70 20.19 21.66 22.32
CA PHE A 70 19.49 21.99 21.07
C PHE A 70 18.58 23.22 21.22
N ILE A 71 18.08 23.70 20.07
CA ILE A 71 17.05 24.75 20.01
C ILE A 71 15.75 24.11 19.55
N LEU A 72 14.68 24.29 20.33
CA LEU A 72 13.32 23.94 19.90
C LEU A 72 12.67 25.17 19.25
N SER A 73 12.28 25.04 17.98
CA SER A 73 11.58 26.08 17.22
C SER A 73 10.12 25.72 17.06
N VAL A 74 9.25 26.47 17.73
CA VAL A 74 7.79 26.37 17.58
C VAL A 74 7.36 27.40 16.55
N GLU A 75 6.75 26.92 15.43
CA GLU A 75 6.44 27.76 14.29
C GLU A 75 4.97 27.57 13.89
N GLY A 76 4.34 28.61 13.36
CA GLY A 76 3.00 28.50 12.81
C GLY A 76 2.53 29.79 12.16
N ARG A 77 1.31 29.76 11.68
CA ARG A 77 0.68 30.88 11.02
C ARG A 77 -0.69 31.13 11.66
N ALA A 78 -0.81 32.25 12.36
CA ALA A 78 -2.07 32.68 12.93
C ALA A 78 -3.02 33.11 11.80
N ASP A 79 -4.28 32.71 11.86
CA ASP A 79 -5.28 33.05 10.86
C ASP A 79 -5.49 34.57 10.76
N GLY A 80 -5.45 35.25 11.91
CA GLY A 80 -5.54 36.70 11.94
C GLY A 80 -5.04 37.35 13.23
N ILE A 81 -4.61 38.59 13.11
CA ILE A 81 -4.26 39.46 14.23
C ILE A 81 -5.00 40.80 14.11
N ILE A 82 -5.78 41.17 15.08
CA ILE A 82 -6.49 42.45 15.15
C ILE A 82 -5.66 43.40 16.00
N GLU A 83 -5.14 44.47 15.42
CA GLU A 83 -4.31 45.46 16.10
C GLU A 83 -5.12 46.77 16.32
N LEU A 84 -5.72 46.92 17.47
CA LEU A 84 -6.42 48.13 17.89
C LEU A 84 -5.50 49.00 18.73
N PRO A 85 -5.71 50.30 18.84
CA PRO A 85 -4.80 51.23 19.54
C PRO A 85 -4.53 50.88 21.02
N LYS A 86 -5.42 50.14 21.67
CA LYS A 86 -5.30 49.73 23.08
C LYS A 86 -5.38 48.23 23.32
N ARG A 87 -5.54 47.43 22.27
CA ARG A 87 -5.77 45.99 22.39
C ARG A 87 -5.33 45.24 21.14
N VAL A 88 -4.60 44.20 21.35
CA VAL A 88 -4.27 43.23 20.29
C VAL A 88 -5.04 41.93 20.52
N VAL A 89 -5.58 41.34 19.48
CA VAL A 89 -6.35 40.09 19.56
C VAL A 89 -5.86 39.12 18.50
N ILE A 90 -5.53 37.92 18.88
CA ILE A 90 -5.32 36.81 17.94
C ILE A 90 -6.68 36.21 17.56
N ASP A 91 -6.97 36.11 16.30
CA ASP A 91 -8.19 35.48 15.74
C ASP A 91 -7.87 34.16 15.07
N GLU A 92 -8.37 33.07 15.64
CA GLU A 92 -8.25 31.73 15.09
C GLU A 92 -9.59 31.29 14.52
N ILE A 93 -9.62 30.97 13.23
CA ILE A 93 -10.85 30.72 12.48
C ILE A 93 -10.98 29.19 12.29
N LYS A 94 -12.16 28.65 12.58
CA LYS A 94 -12.48 27.24 12.35
C LYS A 94 -13.80 27.07 11.63
N GLY A 95 -13.74 26.41 10.47
CA GLY A 95 -14.94 25.94 9.77
C GLY A 95 -15.47 24.65 10.41
N VAL A 96 -16.75 24.58 10.71
CA VAL A 96 -17.41 23.43 11.30
C VAL A 96 -18.77 23.19 10.63
N PHE A 97 -19.21 21.95 10.56
CA PHE A 97 -20.57 21.59 10.11
C PHE A 97 -21.58 21.53 11.23
N LYS A 98 -21.14 21.67 12.49
CA LYS A 98 -22.00 21.60 13.66
C LYS A 98 -22.85 22.85 13.85
N ASP A 99 -24.08 22.69 14.36
CA ASP A 99 -24.93 23.80 14.77
C ASP A 99 -24.21 24.63 15.84
N LEU A 100 -23.85 25.87 15.50
CA LEU A 100 -23.10 26.77 16.37
C LEU A 100 -23.87 27.14 17.63
N LYS A 101 -25.19 27.03 17.70
CA LYS A 101 -25.99 27.29 18.90
C LYS A 101 -25.69 26.27 20.00
N ARG A 102 -25.27 25.06 19.64
CA ARG A 102 -24.90 24.01 20.59
C ARG A 102 -23.46 24.15 21.13
N LEU A 103 -22.62 24.96 20.51
CA LEU A 103 -21.25 25.19 20.93
C LEU A 103 -21.23 26.23 22.05
N LYS A 104 -21.14 25.80 23.31
CA LYS A 104 -21.16 26.69 24.50
C LYS A 104 -19.82 27.33 24.78
N GLU A 105 -18.73 26.64 24.46
CA GLU A 105 -17.35 27.06 24.72
C GLU A 105 -16.44 26.60 23.55
N PRO A 106 -15.27 27.22 23.37
CA PRO A 106 -14.30 26.78 22.35
C PRO A 106 -13.82 25.36 22.62
N GLN A 107 -13.50 24.64 21.55
CA GLN A 107 -12.80 23.36 21.65
C GLN A 107 -11.38 23.57 22.18
N LEU A 108 -10.97 22.77 23.16
CA LEU A 108 -9.69 22.95 23.87
C LEU A 108 -8.48 22.99 22.95
N LEU A 109 -8.40 22.10 21.95
CA LEU A 109 -7.28 22.07 21.00
C LEU A 109 -7.23 23.34 20.13
N HIS A 110 -8.37 23.86 19.69
CA HIS A 110 -8.44 25.08 18.90
C HIS A 110 -8.02 26.29 19.74
N LEU A 111 -8.54 26.38 20.97
CA LEU A 111 -8.17 27.44 21.90
C LEU A 111 -6.67 27.40 22.25
N ALA A 112 -6.11 26.18 22.40
CA ALA A 112 -4.69 26.00 22.68
C ALA A 112 -3.81 26.50 21.54
N GLN A 113 -4.21 26.29 20.27
CA GLN A 113 -3.53 26.85 19.11
C GLN A 113 -3.51 28.39 19.17
N ALA A 114 -4.66 29.00 19.42
CA ALA A 114 -4.77 30.45 19.52
C ALA A 114 -3.97 31.02 20.73
N LYS A 115 -3.92 30.31 21.85
CA LYS A 115 -3.08 30.67 23.02
C LYS A 115 -1.59 30.61 22.72
N CYS A 116 -1.13 29.60 21.94
CA CYS A 116 0.27 29.56 21.48
C CYS A 116 0.63 30.76 20.61
N TYR A 117 -0.24 31.12 19.66
CA TYR A 117 -0.02 32.31 18.85
C TYR A 117 -0.06 33.61 19.66
N ALA A 118 -0.98 33.70 20.61
CA ALA A 118 -1.09 34.84 21.53
C ALA A 118 0.18 35.00 22.38
N TYR A 119 0.69 33.94 22.97
CA TYR A 119 1.96 33.99 23.70
C TYR A 119 3.12 34.45 22.81
N ILE A 120 3.32 33.83 21.67
CA ILE A 120 4.42 34.14 20.77
C ILE A 120 4.38 35.62 20.34
N TYR A 121 3.18 36.11 20.00
CA TYR A 121 3.03 37.48 19.56
C TYR A 121 3.19 38.48 20.73
N ALA A 122 2.63 38.18 21.89
CA ALA A 122 2.77 39.04 23.09
C ALA A 122 4.25 39.19 23.53
N GLU A 123 5.00 38.09 23.44
CA GLU A 123 6.43 38.08 23.74
C GLU A 123 7.24 38.89 22.72
N GLN A 124 6.95 38.73 21.42
CA GLN A 124 7.63 39.48 20.34
C GLN A 124 7.34 40.99 20.37
N LYS A 125 6.17 41.39 20.82
CA LYS A 125 5.73 42.78 20.88
C LYS A 125 5.79 43.40 22.28
N ASN A 126 6.26 42.63 23.25
CA ASN A 126 6.34 43.03 24.66
C ASN A 126 4.99 43.54 25.23
N LEU A 127 3.89 42.83 24.91
CA LEU A 127 2.56 43.16 25.40
C LEU A 127 2.32 42.56 26.80
N GLU A 128 1.71 43.31 27.70
CA GLU A 128 1.31 42.86 29.03
C GLU A 128 0.08 41.94 28.97
N GLU A 129 -0.85 42.30 28.12
CA GLU A 129 -2.11 41.57 27.88
C GLU A 129 -2.40 41.40 26.41
N ILE A 130 -3.06 40.29 26.04
CA ILE A 130 -3.49 40.01 24.67
C ILE A 130 -4.83 39.26 24.68
N GLY A 131 -5.70 39.65 23.74
CA GLY A 131 -6.95 38.95 23.50
C GLY A 131 -6.76 37.70 22.63
N VAL A 132 -7.58 36.70 22.89
CA VAL A 132 -7.74 35.52 22.02
C VAL A 132 -9.20 35.45 21.58
N GLN A 133 -9.41 35.38 20.28
CA GLN A 133 -10.72 35.20 19.68
C GLN A 133 -10.75 33.87 18.94
N MET A 134 -11.76 33.07 19.24
CA MET A 134 -12.08 31.88 18.45
C MET A 134 -13.28 32.21 17.57
N THR A 135 -13.07 32.17 16.25
CA THR A 135 -14.10 32.41 15.24
C THR A 135 -14.54 31.12 14.60
N TYR A 136 -15.71 30.61 15.00
CA TYR A 136 -16.32 29.43 14.36
C TYR A 136 -17.29 29.87 13.28
N CYS A 137 -17.18 29.25 12.11
CA CYS A 137 -18.10 29.46 10.98
C CYS A 137 -18.71 28.11 10.58
N ASN A 138 -20.04 28.07 10.55
CA ASN A 138 -20.75 26.92 9.98
C ASN A 138 -20.55 26.93 8.45
N LEU A 139 -20.08 25.80 7.92
CA LEU A 139 -19.70 25.70 6.50
C LEU A 139 -20.91 25.67 5.56
N ASP A 140 -22.08 25.27 6.04
CA ASP A 140 -23.32 25.21 5.26
C ASP A 140 -24.11 26.52 5.32
N THR A 141 -24.29 27.06 6.54
CA THR A 141 -25.13 28.26 6.75
C THR A 141 -24.35 29.56 6.72
N GLU A 142 -23.01 29.49 6.79
CA GLU A 142 -22.10 30.62 6.95
C GLU A 142 -22.36 31.46 8.22
N GLU A 143 -23.13 30.92 9.18
CA GLU A 143 -23.31 31.55 10.49
C GLU A 143 -21.99 31.59 11.22
N ILE A 144 -21.71 32.72 11.91
CA ILE A 144 -20.46 32.94 12.64
C ILE A 144 -20.74 33.12 14.12
N ARG A 145 -19.99 32.39 14.95
CA ARG A 145 -19.96 32.57 16.41
C ARG A 145 -18.55 32.84 16.89
N ARG A 146 -18.40 33.81 17.74
CA ARG A 146 -17.11 34.23 18.30
C ARG A 146 -17.09 34.08 19.81
N PHE A 147 -15.98 33.62 20.34
CA PHE A 147 -15.65 33.58 21.74
C PHE A 147 -14.40 34.40 21.96
N GLN A 148 -14.38 35.27 22.96
CA GLN A 148 -13.25 36.15 23.26
C GLN A 148 -12.85 36.00 24.70
N GLU A 149 -11.56 35.89 24.94
CA GLU A 149 -10.94 35.87 26.25
C GLU A 149 -9.71 36.76 26.23
N VAL A 150 -9.32 37.31 27.40
CA VAL A 150 -8.10 38.10 27.56
C VAL A 150 -7.18 37.38 28.52
N TYR A 151 -5.93 37.29 28.15
CA TYR A 151 -4.90 36.67 28.96
C TYR A 151 -3.75 37.64 29.18
N THR A 152 -3.14 37.55 30.35
CA THR A 152 -1.86 38.22 30.61
C THR A 152 -0.73 37.42 29.97
N ARG A 153 0.33 38.11 29.58
CA ARG A 153 1.54 37.46 29.09
C ARG A 153 2.11 36.44 30.10
N ALA A 154 2.04 36.74 31.38
CA ALA A 154 2.54 35.84 32.42
C ALA A 154 1.76 34.52 32.49
N GLU A 155 0.42 34.58 32.40
CA GLU A 155 -0.42 33.38 32.36
C GLU A 155 -0.13 32.53 31.10
N LEU A 156 -0.04 33.18 29.93
CA LEU A 156 0.28 32.49 28.67
C LEU A 156 1.68 31.88 28.68
N LYS A 157 2.65 32.58 29.26
CA LYS A 157 4.02 32.11 29.42
C LYS A 157 4.07 30.83 30.24
N LYS A 158 3.47 30.83 31.43
CA LYS A 158 3.44 29.65 32.30
C LYS A 158 2.81 28.45 31.57
N TRP A 159 1.64 28.67 30.98
CA TRP A 159 0.94 27.60 30.24
C TRP A 159 1.72 27.10 29.04
N PHE A 160 2.37 27.99 28.28
CA PHE A 160 3.18 27.62 27.12
C PHE A 160 4.46 26.86 27.51
N GLU A 161 5.11 27.28 28.61
CA GLU A 161 6.28 26.58 29.15
C GLU A 161 5.93 25.16 29.64
N GLU A 162 4.77 24.99 30.27
CA GLU A 162 4.26 23.68 30.67
C GLU A 162 4.05 22.77 29.42
N LEU A 163 3.38 23.30 28.38
CA LEU A 163 3.15 22.59 27.13
C LEU A 163 4.45 22.17 26.44
N VAL A 164 5.41 23.08 26.39
CA VAL A 164 6.73 22.83 25.76
C VAL A 164 7.55 21.83 26.56
N SER A 165 7.53 21.94 27.91
CA SER A 165 8.23 21.00 28.79
C SER A 165 7.78 19.55 28.56
N GLU A 166 6.48 19.32 28.34
CA GLU A 166 5.97 17.98 28.01
C GLU A 166 6.46 17.48 26.66
N TYR A 167 6.71 18.37 25.69
CA TYR A 167 7.25 18.01 24.38
C TYR A 167 8.78 17.87 24.37
N GLU A 168 9.50 18.54 25.27
CA GLU A 168 10.97 18.56 25.30
C GLU A 168 11.58 17.15 25.36
N LYS A 169 10.98 16.23 26.14
CA LYS A 169 11.45 14.83 26.22
C LYS A 169 11.43 14.13 24.87
N TRP A 170 10.47 14.43 24.01
CA TRP A 170 10.33 13.87 22.68
C TRP A 170 11.35 14.47 21.71
N ALA A 171 11.53 15.79 21.79
CA ALA A 171 12.52 16.49 20.98
C ALA A 171 13.95 16.01 21.32
N ARG A 172 14.25 15.87 22.61
CA ARG A 172 15.52 15.34 23.12
C ARG A 172 15.75 13.90 22.63
N TYR A 173 14.74 13.05 22.80
CA TYR A 173 14.78 11.67 22.28
C TYR A 173 15.09 11.65 20.78
N GLN A 174 14.42 12.45 19.98
CA GLN A 174 14.61 12.50 18.52
C GLN A 174 16.04 12.91 18.15
N MET A 175 16.57 13.90 18.83
CA MET A 175 17.93 14.38 18.59
C MET A 175 18.98 13.32 18.97
N GLU A 176 18.90 12.77 20.18
CA GLU A 176 19.83 11.77 20.69
C GLU A 176 19.76 10.48 19.87
N TRP A 177 18.55 10.06 19.52
CA TRP A 177 18.33 8.89 18.67
C TRP A 177 18.95 9.09 17.28
N ARG A 178 18.71 10.23 16.63
CA ARG A 178 19.30 10.54 15.33
C ARG A 178 20.82 10.49 15.34
N ALA A 179 21.45 11.07 16.37
CA ALA A 179 22.90 11.04 16.54
C ALA A 179 23.41 9.59 16.71
N LYS A 180 22.79 8.83 17.61
CA LYS A 180 23.11 7.42 17.87
C LYS A 180 22.94 6.55 16.63
N ARG A 181 21.80 6.69 15.92
CA ARG A 181 21.51 6.01 14.68
C ARG A 181 22.58 6.29 13.63
N ASN A 182 22.80 7.57 13.31
CA ASN A 182 23.75 7.97 12.26
C ASN A 182 25.19 7.51 12.58
N ALA A 183 25.58 7.52 13.86
CA ALA A 183 26.88 6.99 14.28
C ALA A 183 26.98 5.48 14.02
N SER A 184 25.95 4.72 14.39
CA SER A 184 25.94 3.27 14.18
C SER A 184 25.94 2.86 12.71
N ILE A 185 25.23 3.61 11.85
CA ILE A 185 25.15 3.31 10.40
C ILE A 185 26.53 3.41 9.72
N LYS A 186 27.41 4.29 10.20
CA LYS A 186 28.74 4.46 9.60
C LYS A 186 29.58 3.17 9.64
N THR A 187 29.48 2.39 10.71
CA THR A 187 30.25 1.17 10.93
C THR A 187 29.67 -0.07 10.29
N VAL A 188 28.39 -0.05 9.93
CA VAL A 188 27.72 -1.20 9.30
C VAL A 188 28.25 -1.44 7.90
N GLU A 189 28.65 -2.66 7.59
CA GLU A 189 29.07 -3.12 6.28
C GLU A 189 28.04 -4.02 5.63
N PHE A 190 28.20 -4.31 4.34
CA PHE A 190 27.33 -5.26 3.66
C PHE A 190 27.54 -6.66 4.30
N PRO A 191 26.48 -7.31 4.76
CA PRO A 191 26.61 -8.45 5.69
C PRO A 191 27.06 -9.77 5.06
N PHE A 192 27.22 -9.83 3.74
CA PHE A 192 27.56 -11.03 2.98
C PHE A 192 28.69 -10.74 1.99
N GLU A 193 29.33 -11.80 1.52
CA GLU A 193 30.16 -11.68 0.32
C GLU A 193 29.27 -11.25 -0.86
N TYR A 194 29.74 -10.30 -1.63
CA TYR A 194 28.99 -9.83 -2.78
C TYR A 194 28.94 -10.92 -3.87
N ARG A 195 27.75 -11.26 -4.27
CA ARG A 195 27.53 -12.05 -5.49
C ARG A 195 27.80 -11.23 -6.73
N ASP A 196 28.05 -11.89 -7.86
CA ASP A 196 28.23 -11.21 -9.14
C ASP A 196 27.05 -10.29 -9.45
N GLY A 197 27.36 -9.07 -9.91
CA GLY A 197 26.36 -8.03 -10.16
C GLY A 197 25.77 -7.34 -8.93
N GLN A 198 25.79 -7.95 -7.73
CA GLN A 198 25.14 -7.40 -6.53
C GLN A 198 25.76 -6.09 -6.05
N LYS A 199 27.09 -5.96 -6.11
CA LYS A 199 27.79 -4.70 -5.77
C LYS A 199 27.36 -3.55 -6.67
N LYS A 200 27.18 -3.84 -7.97
CA LYS A 200 26.69 -2.87 -8.95
C LYS A 200 25.24 -2.46 -8.67
N LEU A 201 24.42 -3.42 -8.22
CA LEU A 201 23.04 -3.18 -7.83
C LEU A 201 22.97 -2.25 -6.61
N VAL A 202 23.67 -2.58 -5.51
CA VAL A 202 23.79 -1.74 -4.30
C VAL A 202 24.23 -0.32 -4.64
N ALA A 203 25.29 -0.18 -5.46
CA ALA A 203 25.78 1.13 -5.89
C ALA A 203 24.74 1.90 -6.73
N SER A 204 23.95 1.21 -7.55
CA SER A 204 22.90 1.84 -8.37
C SER A 204 21.75 2.35 -7.52
N VAL A 205 21.33 1.59 -6.50
CA VAL A 205 20.31 2.02 -5.53
C VAL A 205 20.80 3.28 -4.80
N TYR A 206 22.02 3.24 -4.24
CA TYR A 206 22.56 4.38 -3.50
C TYR A 206 22.66 5.64 -4.38
N ARG A 207 23.20 5.51 -5.60
CA ARG A 207 23.30 6.64 -6.56
C ARG A 207 21.92 7.20 -6.95
N THR A 208 20.91 6.35 -7.01
CA THR A 208 19.54 6.77 -7.31
C THR A 208 18.96 7.60 -6.18
N ILE A 209 19.19 7.18 -4.93
CA ILE A 209 18.78 7.92 -3.73
C ILE A 209 19.48 9.27 -3.69
N LEU A 210 20.80 9.29 -3.88
CA LEU A 210 21.61 10.53 -3.92
C LEU A 210 21.08 11.54 -4.97
N ARG A 211 20.58 11.04 -6.10
CA ARG A 211 20.03 11.86 -7.19
C ARG A 211 18.54 12.19 -7.05
N LYS A 212 17.90 11.72 -6.00
CA LYS A 212 16.44 11.88 -5.75
C LYS A 212 15.61 11.45 -6.96
N LYS A 213 15.92 10.27 -7.53
CA LYS A 213 15.27 9.70 -8.73
C LYS A 213 14.55 8.40 -8.39
N LYS A 214 13.96 7.77 -9.42
CA LYS A 214 13.38 6.45 -9.34
C LYS A 214 14.23 5.43 -10.08
N LEU A 215 14.21 4.19 -9.58
CA LEU A 215 14.94 3.07 -10.17
C LEU A 215 14.02 1.85 -10.27
N PHE A 216 13.90 1.31 -11.46
CA PHE A 216 13.28 0.03 -11.73
C PHE A 216 14.35 -1.05 -11.80
N ILE A 217 14.23 -2.07 -10.97
CA ILE A 217 15.17 -3.17 -10.88
C ILE A 217 14.47 -4.46 -11.31
N GLN A 218 14.87 -5.01 -12.44
CA GLN A 218 14.58 -6.38 -12.77
C GLN A 218 15.76 -7.23 -12.25
N ALA A 219 15.47 -8.09 -11.28
CA ALA A 219 16.49 -8.93 -10.66
C ALA A 219 15.93 -10.32 -10.38
N PRO A 220 16.53 -11.39 -10.90
CA PRO A 220 16.09 -12.76 -10.66
C PRO A 220 16.00 -13.10 -9.17
N THR A 221 15.33 -14.20 -8.84
CA THR A 221 15.38 -14.76 -7.49
C THR A 221 16.82 -15.11 -7.10
N GLY A 222 17.13 -15.07 -5.81
CA GLY A 222 18.47 -15.44 -5.34
C GLY A 222 19.57 -14.37 -5.40
N VAL A 223 19.36 -13.25 -6.12
CA VAL A 223 20.33 -12.12 -6.18
C VAL A 223 20.46 -11.38 -4.83
N GLY A 224 19.58 -11.65 -3.87
CA GLY A 224 19.54 -10.91 -2.60
C GLY A 224 18.96 -9.49 -2.75
N LYS A 225 17.89 -9.34 -3.54
CA LYS A 225 17.21 -8.05 -3.82
C LYS A 225 16.95 -7.21 -2.57
N THR A 226 16.37 -7.84 -1.55
CA THR A 226 15.97 -7.14 -0.31
C THR A 226 17.16 -6.46 0.35
N MET A 227 18.25 -7.21 0.60
CA MET A 227 19.45 -6.64 1.21
C MET A 227 20.13 -5.62 0.30
N ALA A 228 20.13 -5.85 -1.01
CA ALA A 228 20.70 -4.92 -2.00
C ALA A 228 19.89 -3.61 -2.12
N ALA A 229 18.63 -3.58 -1.67
CA ALA A 229 17.82 -2.37 -1.58
C ALA A 229 17.88 -1.73 -0.17
N VAL A 230 17.76 -2.54 0.89
CA VAL A 230 17.73 -2.06 2.28
C VAL A 230 19.07 -1.47 2.72
N PHE A 231 20.18 -2.17 2.49
CA PHE A 231 21.51 -1.70 2.94
C PHE A 231 21.87 -0.31 2.40
N PRO A 232 21.83 -0.04 1.09
CA PRO A 232 22.14 1.30 0.59
C PRO A 232 21.14 2.38 1.03
N ALA A 233 19.87 2.02 1.29
CA ALA A 233 18.90 2.94 1.85
C ALA A 233 19.22 3.29 3.31
N VAL A 234 19.65 2.32 4.12
CA VAL A 234 20.14 2.54 5.49
C VAL A 234 21.37 3.46 5.46
N LYS A 235 22.35 3.20 4.58
CA LYS A 235 23.51 4.08 4.41
C LYS A 235 23.11 5.51 4.04
N ALA A 236 22.16 5.65 3.13
CA ALA A 236 21.64 6.97 2.71
C ALA A 236 20.96 7.73 3.87
N VAL A 237 20.22 7.05 4.74
CA VAL A 237 19.64 7.65 5.96
C VAL A 237 20.76 8.13 6.91
N GLY A 238 21.82 7.37 7.08
CA GLY A 238 22.98 7.76 7.89
C GLY A 238 23.72 9.00 7.38
N GLU A 239 23.65 9.25 6.08
CA GLU A 239 24.23 10.43 5.40
C GLU A 239 23.19 11.55 5.16
N GLU A 240 22.04 11.45 5.80
CA GLU A 240 20.97 12.45 5.74
C GLU A 240 20.40 12.71 4.33
N LEU A 241 20.49 11.71 3.45
CA LEU A 241 19.88 11.73 2.11
C LEU A 241 18.39 11.33 2.13
N GLY A 242 17.91 10.90 3.27
CA GLY A 242 16.52 10.56 3.59
C GLY A 242 16.34 10.45 5.10
N GLU A 243 15.14 10.70 5.58
CA GLU A 243 14.84 10.63 7.03
C GLU A 243 14.21 9.31 7.45
N LYS A 244 13.43 8.69 6.55
CA LYS A 244 12.62 7.50 6.84
C LYS A 244 12.52 6.58 5.63
N ILE A 245 12.61 5.27 5.88
CA ILE A 245 12.42 4.23 4.87
C ILE A 245 10.99 3.70 4.96
N PHE A 246 10.28 3.65 3.84
CA PHE A 246 9.05 2.90 3.68
C PHE A 246 9.32 1.67 2.81
N TYR A 247 9.34 0.50 3.43
CA TYR A 247 9.45 -0.77 2.72
C TYR A 247 8.05 -1.32 2.46
N LEU A 248 7.67 -1.39 1.19
CA LEU A 248 6.32 -1.68 0.75
C LEU A 248 6.23 -3.04 0.10
N THR A 249 5.26 -3.84 0.52
CA THR A 249 5.05 -5.18 -0.04
C THR A 249 3.60 -5.64 0.12
N ALA A 250 3.10 -6.40 -0.86
CA ALA A 250 1.73 -6.91 -0.85
C ALA A 250 1.53 -8.15 0.05
N LYS A 251 2.61 -8.83 0.49
CA LYS A 251 2.54 -10.16 1.11
C LYS A 251 3.20 -10.22 2.49
N THR A 252 2.62 -11.05 3.37
CA THR A 252 3.14 -11.26 4.73
C THR A 252 4.55 -11.85 4.72
N ILE A 253 4.82 -12.85 3.86
CA ILE A 253 6.13 -13.51 3.75
C ILE A 253 7.24 -12.51 3.37
N THR A 254 6.99 -11.63 2.43
CA THR A 254 7.96 -10.61 2.04
C THR A 254 8.19 -9.55 3.12
N ARG A 255 7.22 -9.32 4.03
CA ARG A 255 7.43 -8.50 5.24
C ARG A 255 8.41 -9.15 6.19
N THR A 256 8.31 -10.45 6.39
CA THR A 256 9.26 -11.21 7.21
C THR A 256 10.68 -11.12 6.65
N VAL A 257 10.85 -11.27 5.34
CA VAL A 257 12.16 -11.12 4.69
C VAL A 257 12.73 -9.70 4.85
N ALA A 258 11.88 -8.68 4.78
CA ALA A 258 12.31 -7.29 5.02
C ALA A 258 12.74 -7.08 6.48
N SER A 259 11.97 -7.58 7.46
CA SER A 259 12.32 -7.52 8.89
C SER A 259 13.65 -8.24 9.18
N GLN A 260 13.84 -9.43 8.61
CA GLN A 260 15.09 -10.19 8.70
C GLN A 260 16.28 -9.42 8.12
N ALA A 261 16.11 -8.66 7.05
CA ALA A 261 17.18 -7.84 6.49
C ALA A 261 17.66 -6.78 7.50
N PHE A 262 16.75 -6.11 8.21
CA PHE A 262 17.12 -5.19 9.28
C PHE A 262 17.71 -5.90 10.50
N GLU A 263 17.21 -7.09 10.86
CA GLU A 263 17.75 -7.91 11.94
C GLU A 263 19.22 -8.30 11.67
N ILE A 264 19.52 -8.74 10.44
CA ILE A 264 20.89 -9.07 10.02
C ILE A 264 21.82 -7.85 10.19
N LEU A 265 21.36 -6.67 9.80
CA LEU A 265 22.16 -5.45 9.99
C LEU A 265 22.30 -5.07 11.48
N ARG A 266 21.29 -5.32 12.32
CA ARG A 266 21.37 -5.13 13.79
C ARG A 266 22.42 -6.03 14.44
N LYS A 267 22.71 -7.21 13.90
CA LYS A 267 23.81 -8.08 14.36
C LYS A 267 25.19 -7.43 14.18
N GLN A 268 25.29 -6.36 13.38
CA GLN A 268 26.47 -5.50 13.25
C GLN A 268 26.32 -4.17 14.04
N ASP A 269 25.55 -4.18 15.13
CA ASP A 269 25.30 -3.03 16.02
C ASP A 269 24.52 -1.87 15.36
N LEU A 270 23.81 -2.08 14.26
CA LEU A 270 22.94 -1.07 13.70
C LEU A 270 21.87 -0.66 14.73
N LYS A 271 21.80 0.62 15.01
CA LYS A 271 20.73 1.24 15.82
C LYS A 271 19.74 1.88 14.86
N MET A 272 18.66 1.17 14.60
CA MET A 272 17.60 1.63 13.70
C MET A 272 16.26 1.05 14.15
N LYS A 273 15.29 1.91 14.36
CA LYS A 273 13.94 1.51 14.78
C LYS A 273 13.10 1.14 13.58
N VAL A 274 12.52 -0.04 13.64
CA VAL A 274 11.74 -0.61 12.54
C VAL A 274 10.38 -1.05 13.06
N ILE A 275 9.31 -0.63 12.42
CA ILE A 275 7.96 -1.11 12.71
C ILE A 275 7.41 -1.89 11.53
N THR A 276 6.71 -2.99 11.81
CA THR A 276 5.92 -3.74 10.83
C THR A 276 4.44 -3.47 11.07
N LEU A 277 3.82 -2.71 10.19
CA LEU A 277 2.39 -2.40 10.29
C LEU A 277 1.53 -3.60 9.88
N THR A 278 0.60 -3.95 10.75
CA THR A 278 -0.38 -5.02 10.54
C THR A 278 -1.76 -4.40 10.28
N ALA A 279 -2.54 -5.03 9.39
CA ALA A 279 -3.90 -4.58 9.10
C ALA A 279 -4.77 -4.62 10.37
N LYS A 280 -5.70 -3.68 10.46
CA LYS A 280 -6.54 -3.47 11.65
C LYS A 280 -7.28 -4.73 12.08
N GLU A 281 -7.84 -5.45 11.13
CA GLU A 281 -8.60 -6.67 11.36
C GLU A 281 -7.74 -7.82 11.93
N LYS A 282 -6.42 -7.76 11.69
CA LYS A 282 -5.46 -8.78 12.15
C LYS A 282 -4.84 -8.48 13.51
N ILE A 283 -4.76 -7.21 13.89
CA ILE A 283 -4.14 -6.79 15.16
C ILE A 283 -5.17 -6.40 16.23
N CYS A 284 -6.43 -6.21 15.85
CA CYS A 284 -7.50 -5.87 16.77
C CYS A 284 -7.74 -6.99 17.78
N PHE A 285 -7.91 -6.63 19.05
CA PHE A 285 -8.21 -7.60 20.12
C PHE A 285 -9.70 -7.96 20.22
N CYS A 286 -10.57 -7.20 19.53
CA CYS A 286 -12.01 -7.44 19.51
C CYS A 286 -12.40 -8.27 18.29
N GLU A 287 -13.39 -9.13 18.42
CA GLU A 287 -13.92 -9.97 17.32
C GLU A 287 -14.49 -9.09 16.19
N GLU A 288 -15.17 -8.00 16.56
CA GLU A 288 -15.65 -6.99 15.61
C GLU A 288 -14.86 -5.69 15.77
N THR A 289 -14.44 -5.07 14.66
CA THR A 289 -13.71 -3.81 14.65
C THR A 289 -14.59 -2.59 14.85
N ILE A 290 -15.36 -2.56 15.94
CA ILE A 290 -16.22 -1.44 16.34
C ILE A 290 -15.42 -0.51 17.23
N CYS A 291 -14.98 0.64 16.67
CA CYS A 291 -14.04 1.55 17.33
C CYS A 291 -14.75 2.74 17.98
N ASN A 292 -15.35 2.50 19.13
CA ASN A 292 -15.95 3.53 19.98
C ASN A 292 -15.82 3.12 21.47
N PRO A 293 -15.93 4.05 22.42
CA PRO A 293 -15.70 3.78 23.84
C PRO A 293 -16.73 2.85 24.49
N ASP A 294 -17.90 2.68 23.86
CA ASP A 294 -18.97 1.84 24.39
C ASP A 294 -18.75 0.36 24.04
N ALA A 295 -18.19 0.09 22.86
CA ALA A 295 -18.00 -1.27 22.33
C ALA A 295 -16.56 -1.79 22.53
N CYS A 296 -15.54 -0.91 22.63
CA CYS A 296 -14.14 -1.30 22.67
C CYS A 296 -13.44 -0.71 23.93
N PRO A 297 -12.98 -1.56 24.86
CA PRO A 297 -12.29 -1.09 26.07
C PRO A 297 -10.94 -0.43 25.75
N TYR A 298 -10.30 -0.79 24.66
CA TYR A 298 -9.03 -0.23 24.19
C TYR A 298 -9.21 1.12 23.47
N ALA A 299 -10.44 1.44 23.04
CA ALA A 299 -10.78 2.75 22.50
C ALA A 299 -11.01 3.77 23.60
N LYS A 300 -11.56 3.32 24.76
CA LYS A 300 -11.88 4.18 25.90
C LYS A 300 -10.62 4.72 26.56
N GLY A 301 -10.47 6.05 26.64
CA GLY A 301 -9.32 6.73 27.21
C GLY A 301 -8.00 6.42 26.49
N HIS A 302 -8.05 6.06 25.22
CA HIS A 302 -6.86 5.73 24.43
C HIS A 302 -5.86 6.89 24.40
N PHE A 303 -6.34 8.09 24.07
CA PHE A 303 -5.47 9.26 23.92
C PHE A 303 -4.85 9.73 25.24
N ASP A 304 -5.43 9.38 26.38
CA ASP A 304 -4.86 9.72 27.70
C ASP A 304 -3.61 8.89 28.02
N ARG A 305 -3.43 7.73 27.38
CA ARG A 305 -2.37 6.76 27.71
C ARG A 305 -1.38 6.52 26.59
N VAL A 306 -1.78 6.73 25.34
CA VAL A 306 -0.99 6.31 24.18
C VAL A 306 0.37 7.00 24.09
N ASN A 307 0.50 8.27 24.48
CA ASN A 307 1.80 8.98 24.46
C ASN A 307 2.82 8.29 25.38
N ALA A 308 2.42 7.90 26.59
CA ALA A 308 3.31 7.19 27.51
C ALA A 308 3.65 5.79 26.99
N ALA A 309 2.68 5.06 26.42
CA ALA A 309 2.89 3.74 25.83
C ALA A 309 3.89 3.80 24.66
N VAL A 310 3.76 4.77 23.77
CA VAL A 310 4.65 4.98 22.63
C VAL A 310 6.06 5.34 23.10
N TYR A 311 6.19 6.27 24.07
CA TYR A 311 7.50 6.68 24.58
C TYR A 311 8.25 5.54 25.23
N GLU A 312 7.58 4.75 26.07
CA GLU A 312 8.19 3.55 26.67
C GLU A 312 8.64 2.55 25.62
N LEU A 313 7.80 2.26 24.62
CA LEU A 313 8.14 1.34 23.53
C LEU A 313 9.38 1.82 22.74
N LEU A 314 9.43 3.10 22.41
CA LEU A 314 10.56 3.69 21.69
C LEU A 314 11.88 3.62 22.49
N THR A 315 11.81 3.67 23.82
CA THR A 315 13.00 3.61 24.68
C THR A 315 13.43 2.20 25.02
N SER A 316 12.57 1.19 24.82
CA SER A 316 12.82 -0.21 25.23
C SER A 316 13.26 -1.12 24.09
N THR A 317 12.83 -0.88 22.86
CA THR A 317 13.15 -1.76 21.72
C THR A 317 13.43 -1.02 20.42
N ASP A 318 14.19 -1.67 19.53
CA ASP A 318 14.45 -1.19 18.17
C ASP A 318 13.61 -1.92 17.11
N GLU A 319 12.92 -3.00 17.48
CA GLU A 319 12.02 -3.75 16.60
C GLU A 319 10.61 -3.78 17.16
N MET A 320 9.67 -3.27 16.39
CA MET A 320 8.24 -3.23 16.72
C MET A 320 7.49 -4.19 15.80
N SER A 321 7.58 -5.50 16.13
CA SER A 321 6.78 -6.55 15.48
C SER A 321 5.33 -6.49 15.96
N ARG A 322 4.46 -7.31 15.36
CA ARG A 322 3.07 -7.43 15.78
C ARG A 322 2.95 -7.84 17.25
N GLU A 323 3.72 -8.81 17.67
CA GLU A 323 3.71 -9.37 19.02
C GLU A 323 4.13 -8.32 20.05
N VAL A 324 5.17 -7.56 19.75
CA VAL A 324 5.67 -6.47 20.60
C VAL A 324 4.64 -5.36 20.74
N LEU A 325 3.96 -5.00 19.63
CA LEU A 325 2.90 -3.99 19.65
C LEU A 325 1.67 -4.46 20.44
N GLU A 326 1.28 -5.74 20.29
CA GLU A 326 0.17 -6.31 21.05
C GLU A 326 0.47 -6.37 22.56
N GLU A 327 1.68 -6.77 22.96
CA GLU A 327 2.09 -6.80 24.36
C GLU A 327 2.05 -5.39 24.99
N GLN A 328 2.65 -4.40 24.32
CA GLN A 328 2.65 -3.01 24.78
C GLN A 328 1.24 -2.44 24.87
N ALA A 329 0.40 -2.73 23.87
CA ALA A 329 -0.98 -2.26 23.84
C ALA A 329 -1.83 -2.86 24.98
N ARG A 330 -1.63 -4.13 25.33
CA ARG A 330 -2.28 -4.77 26.49
C ARG A 330 -1.82 -4.14 27.80
N LYS A 331 -0.50 -3.91 27.95
CA LYS A 331 0.10 -3.30 29.14
C LYS A 331 -0.52 -1.94 29.45
N TRP A 332 -0.72 -1.12 28.43
CA TRP A 332 -1.23 0.25 28.56
C TRP A 332 -2.74 0.38 28.34
N ASN A 333 -3.41 -0.71 28.02
CA ASN A 333 -4.84 -0.74 27.67
C ASN A 333 -5.19 0.28 26.58
N VAL A 334 -4.46 0.25 25.46
CA VAL A 334 -4.64 1.12 24.29
C VAL A 334 -4.92 0.29 23.05
N CYS A 335 -5.49 0.90 22.01
CA CYS A 335 -5.70 0.23 20.73
C CYS A 335 -4.35 -0.07 20.07
N PRO A 336 -4.02 -1.35 19.77
CA PRO A 336 -2.73 -1.71 19.18
C PRO A 336 -2.55 -1.13 17.76
N PHE A 337 -3.62 -1.00 17.00
CA PHE A 337 -3.57 -0.45 15.65
C PHE A 337 -3.25 1.04 15.66
N GLU A 338 -4.01 1.85 16.42
CA GLU A 338 -3.77 3.30 16.51
C GLU A 338 -2.43 3.62 17.16
N MET A 339 -2.02 2.85 18.19
CA MET A 339 -0.68 2.97 18.78
C MET A 339 0.41 2.68 17.74
N ALA A 340 0.26 1.64 16.90
CA ALA A 340 1.23 1.35 15.84
C ALA A 340 1.34 2.49 14.82
N LEU A 341 0.22 3.13 14.47
CA LEU A 341 0.22 4.32 13.63
C LEU A 341 0.96 5.50 14.29
N ASP A 342 0.83 5.68 15.58
CA ASP A 342 1.57 6.73 16.32
C ASP A 342 3.06 6.43 16.39
N VAL A 343 3.44 5.19 16.71
CA VAL A 343 4.83 4.71 16.70
C VAL A 343 5.50 4.96 15.33
N SER A 344 4.76 4.78 14.24
CA SER A 344 5.28 4.97 12.87
C SER A 344 5.88 6.35 12.62
N GLN A 345 5.48 7.37 13.38
CA GLN A 345 6.03 8.73 13.27
C GLN A 345 7.46 8.82 13.80
N TRP A 346 7.81 8.00 14.78
CA TRP A 346 9.05 8.10 15.54
C TRP A 346 10.14 7.11 15.12
N VAL A 347 9.79 6.12 14.31
CA VAL A 347 10.72 5.09 13.82
C VAL A 347 11.42 5.50 12.52
N ASP A 348 12.54 4.84 12.23
CA ASP A 348 13.37 5.12 11.05
C ASP A 348 12.91 4.35 9.81
N ALA A 349 12.28 3.19 10.01
CA ALA A 349 11.74 2.39 8.90
C ALA A 349 10.34 1.84 9.23
N VAL A 350 9.49 1.85 8.22
CA VAL A 350 8.12 1.32 8.26
C VAL A 350 7.99 0.25 7.19
N ILE A 351 7.74 -0.99 7.61
CA ILE A 351 7.41 -2.11 6.72
C ILE A 351 5.90 -2.23 6.68
N CYS A 352 5.28 -2.08 5.51
CA CYS A 352 3.83 -2.09 5.40
C CYS A 352 3.31 -2.54 4.02
N ASP A 353 1.99 -2.71 3.90
CA ASP A 353 1.32 -2.94 2.62
C ASP A 353 1.31 -1.68 1.76
N TYR A 354 1.21 -1.83 0.44
CA TYR A 354 1.09 -0.74 -0.53
C TYR A 354 -0.05 0.23 -0.19
N ASN A 355 -1.15 -0.27 0.40
CA ASN A 355 -2.31 0.52 0.75
C ASN A 355 -1.97 1.67 1.71
N TYR A 356 -1.01 1.45 2.63
CA TYR A 356 -0.60 2.48 3.58
C TYR A 356 0.08 3.70 2.95
N VAL A 357 0.51 3.59 1.69
CA VAL A 357 1.08 4.70 0.93
C VAL A 357 0.15 5.15 -0.20
N PHE A 358 -0.39 4.22 -0.98
CA PHE A 358 -1.02 4.53 -2.26
C PHE A 358 -2.55 4.55 -2.24
N ASP A 359 -3.22 3.88 -1.29
CA ASP A 359 -4.67 3.83 -1.29
C ASP A 359 -5.26 5.16 -0.82
N PRO A 360 -6.13 5.81 -1.60
CA PRO A 360 -6.73 7.09 -1.27
C PRO A 360 -7.53 7.08 0.04
N ASN A 361 -8.05 5.94 0.46
CA ASN A 361 -8.85 5.79 1.67
C ASN A 361 -8.05 5.30 2.89
N ALA A 362 -6.96 4.54 2.66
CA ALA A 362 -6.19 3.85 3.71
C ALA A 362 -4.77 4.39 3.93
N HIS A 363 -4.28 5.30 3.06
CA HIS A 363 -2.92 5.83 3.21
C HIS A 363 -2.70 6.54 4.55
N LEU A 364 -1.48 6.50 5.03
CA LEU A 364 -1.05 7.18 6.26
C LEU A 364 -1.06 8.70 6.05
N LYS A 365 -2.18 9.35 6.38
CA LYS A 365 -2.37 10.80 6.16
C LYS A 365 -1.31 11.67 6.83
N ARG A 366 -0.76 11.22 7.96
CA ARG A 366 0.33 11.90 8.67
C ARG A 366 1.63 12.03 7.86
N PHE A 367 1.81 11.17 6.83
CA PHE A 367 2.95 11.19 5.90
C PHE A 367 2.55 11.58 4.48
N PHE A 368 1.34 11.18 4.06
CA PHE A 368 0.89 11.25 2.68
C PHE A 368 -0.42 12.04 2.50
N GLY A 369 -0.82 12.80 3.51
CA GLY A 369 -1.95 13.73 3.42
C GLY A 369 -1.68 14.89 2.45
N ASP A 370 -2.71 15.71 2.20
CA ASP A 370 -2.60 16.87 1.33
C ASP A 370 -1.59 17.88 1.88
N GLY A 371 -0.68 18.32 1.02
CA GLY A 371 0.38 19.27 1.40
C GLY A 371 1.51 18.67 2.25
N VAL A 372 1.42 17.40 2.68
CA VAL A 372 2.48 16.74 3.46
C VAL A 372 3.48 16.08 2.52
N LYS A 373 4.76 16.36 2.75
CA LYS A 373 5.92 15.74 2.10
C LYS A 373 7.02 15.54 3.11
N GLY A 374 7.89 14.56 2.88
CA GLY A 374 9.06 14.30 3.70
C GLY A 374 10.20 13.72 2.89
N GLU A 375 11.35 13.57 3.52
CA GLU A 375 12.51 12.96 2.87
C GLU A 375 12.44 11.43 2.95
N TYR A 376 11.33 10.86 2.42
CA TYR A 376 11.06 9.43 2.47
C TYR A 376 11.75 8.68 1.34
N LEU A 377 12.24 7.50 1.67
CA LEU A 377 12.82 6.55 0.72
C LEU A 377 11.84 5.39 0.57
N PHE A 378 11.25 5.23 -0.62
CA PHE A 378 10.35 4.13 -0.91
C PHE A 378 11.12 2.94 -1.49
N LEU A 379 11.01 1.78 -0.84
CA LEU A 379 11.51 0.49 -1.32
C LEU A 379 10.30 -0.38 -1.61
N ILE A 380 9.99 -0.60 -2.88
CA ILE A 380 8.77 -1.30 -3.31
C ILE A 380 9.14 -2.68 -3.82
N ASP A 381 8.89 -3.68 -3.00
CA ASP A 381 9.16 -5.08 -3.30
C ASP A 381 8.01 -5.72 -4.06
N GLU A 382 8.33 -6.69 -4.92
CA GLU A 382 7.39 -7.34 -5.85
C GLU A 382 6.48 -6.33 -6.57
N ALA A 383 7.10 -5.23 -7.01
CA ALA A 383 6.41 -4.05 -7.51
C ALA A 383 5.60 -4.31 -8.80
N HIS A 384 5.75 -5.48 -9.45
CA HIS A 384 4.86 -5.91 -10.52
C HIS A 384 3.40 -6.01 -10.06
N ASN A 385 3.16 -6.35 -8.78
CA ASN A 385 1.82 -6.42 -8.20
C ASN A 385 1.16 -5.04 -8.05
N LEU A 386 1.97 -3.96 -8.00
CA LEU A 386 1.45 -2.61 -7.80
C LEU A 386 0.62 -2.12 -8.99
N VAL A 387 0.78 -2.69 -10.18
CA VAL A 387 -0.03 -2.36 -11.37
C VAL A 387 -1.50 -2.71 -11.13
N GLU A 388 -1.78 -3.97 -10.81
CA GLU A 388 -3.16 -4.43 -10.58
C GLU A 388 -3.73 -3.84 -9.28
N ARG A 389 -2.91 -3.75 -8.24
CA ARG A 389 -3.31 -3.08 -6.99
C ARG A 389 -3.66 -1.61 -7.21
N GLY A 390 -2.88 -0.90 -7.99
CA GLY A 390 -3.17 0.49 -8.36
C GLY A 390 -4.46 0.61 -9.15
N ARG A 391 -4.69 -0.25 -10.14
CA ARG A 391 -5.98 -0.30 -10.84
C ARG A 391 -7.15 -0.47 -9.89
N THR A 392 -7.06 -1.41 -8.96
CA THR A 392 -8.11 -1.66 -7.96
C THR A 392 -8.31 -0.46 -7.01
N MET A 393 -7.23 0.13 -6.49
CA MET A 393 -7.29 1.27 -5.56
C MET A 393 -7.95 2.50 -6.18
N TYR A 394 -7.74 2.72 -7.47
CA TYR A 394 -8.21 3.91 -8.18
C TYR A 394 -9.40 3.64 -9.11
N SER A 395 -10.00 2.46 -9.04
CA SER A 395 -11.27 2.14 -9.70
C SER A 395 -12.41 2.12 -8.69
N THR A 396 -13.62 2.37 -9.17
CA THR A 396 -14.83 2.30 -8.36
C THR A 396 -16.05 2.01 -9.21
N SER A 397 -17.11 1.53 -8.58
CA SER A 397 -18.40 1.34 -9.23
C SER A 397 -19.56 1.65 -8.30
N ILE A 398 -20.70 1.97 -8.87
CA ILE A 398 -21.98 2.07 -8.15
C ILE A 398 -22.99 1.14 -8.80
N CYS A 399 -23.78 0.46 -7.94
CA CYS A 399 -24.86 -0.41 -8.37
C CYS A 399 -26.21 0.30 -8.23
N LYS A 400 -26.96 0.37 -9.33
CA LYS A 400 -28.30 1.03 -9.34
C LYS A 400 -29.26 0.42 -8.31
N GLU A 401 -29.24 -0.86 -8.16
CA GLU A 401 -30.15 -1.60 -7.27
C GLU A 401 -29.91 -1.26 -5.79
N ASP A 402 -28.71 -0.81 -5.41
CA ASP A 402 -28.40 -0.40 -4.03
C ASP A 402 -29.12 0.89 -3.63
N PHE A 403 -29.33 1.83 -4.55
CA PHE A 403 -30.13 3.03 -4.31
C PHE A 403 -31.56 2.68 -3.90
N LEU A 404 -32.13 1.62 -4.49
CA LEU A 404 -33.48 1.15 -4.14
C LEU A 404 -33.49 0.44 -2.77
N LYS A 405 -32.41 -0.29 -2.41
CA LYS A 405 -32.29 -0.92 -1.09
C LYS A 405 -32.22 0.15 0.00
N ILE A 406 -31.35 1.15 -0.16
CA ILE A 406 -31.21 2.25 0.80
C ILE A 406 -32.51 3.05 0.91
N LYS A 407 -33.15 3.34 -0.22
CA LYS A 407 -34.48 3.99 -0.21
C LYS A 407 -35.49 3.23 0.65
N LYS A 408 -35.52 1.89 0.61
CA LYS A 408 -36.41 1.08 1.44
C LYS A 408 -36.06 1.20 2.93
N LEU A 409 -34.78 1.25 3.29
CA LEU A 409 -34.31 1.40 4.66
C LEU A 409 -34.72 2.74 5.27
N VAL A 410 -34.61 3.83 4.49
CA VAL A 410 -34.84 5.21 4.98
C VAL A 410 -36.26 5.74 4.72
N LYS A 411 -37.16 4.93 4.20
CA LYS A 411 -38.49 5.33 3.68
C LYS A 411 -39.36 6.12 4.68
N TYR A 412 -39.18 5.89 5.99
CA TYR A 412 -40.00 6.52 7.02
C TYR A 412 -39.27 7.65 7.75
N GLY A 413 -38.04 8.00 7.37
CA GLY A 413 -37.20 8.97 8.09
C GLY A 413 -37.17 10.36 7.46
N GLU A 414 -36.69 10.49 6.21
CA GLU A 414 -36.33 11.77 5.58
C GLU A 414 -36.83 11.86 4.13
N PRO A 415 -37.91 12.64 3.85
CA PRO A 415 -38.45 12.80 2.50
C PRO A 415 -37.45 13.36 1.49
N LYS A 416 -36.55 14.26 1.94
CA LYS A 416 -35.51 14.87 1.08
C LYS A 416 -34.48 13.85 0.64
N LEU A 417 -34.04 12.96 1.54
CA LEU A 417 -33.12 11.86 1.21
C LEU A 417 -33.75 10.88 0.24
N VAL A 418 -35.02 10.50 0.48
CA VAL A 418 -35.77 9.62 -0.44
C VAL A 418 -35.85 10.22 -1.83
N SER A 419 -36.17 11.52 -1.97
CA SER A 419 -36.22 12.23 -3.24
C SER A 419 -34.85 12.27 -3.95
N ALA A 420 -33.76 12.48 -3.20
CA ALA A 420 -32.41 12.47 -3.77
C ALA A 420 -32.02 11.07 -4.29
N LEU A 421 -32.34 10.01 -3.54
CA LEU A 421 -32.13 8.61 -3.97
C LEU A 421 -32.92 8.30 -5.25
N GLU A 422 -34.18 8.73 -5.34
CA GLU A 422 -35.02 8.57 -6.53
C GLU A 422 -34.41 9.32 -7.75
N SER A 423 -33.91 10.52 -7.55
CA SER A 423 -33.29 11.31 -8.60
C SER A 423 -32.04 10.61 -9.17
N CYS A 424 -31.18 10.07 -8.32
CA CYS A 424 -30.02 9.29 -8.74
C CYS A 424 -30.47 7.99 -9.46
N ASN A 425 -31.43 7.25 -8.88
CA ASN A 425 -31.93 6.02 -9.48
C ASN A 425 -32.54 6.26 -10.88
N LYS A 426 -33.21 7.41 -11.09
CA LYS A 426 -33.77 7.77 -12.40
C LYS A 426 -32.68 7.94 -13.44
N GLN A 427 -31.58 8.65 -13.13
CA GLN A 427 -30.44 8.83 -14.04
C GLN A 427 -29.78 7.49 -14.38
N LEU A 428 -29.57 6.63 -13.36
CA LEU A 428 -29.02 5.29 -13.57
C LEU A 428 -29.96 4.39 -14.37
N LEU A 429 -31.27 4.55 -14.23
CA LEU A 429 -32.26 3.80 -15.01
C LEU A 429 -32.23 4.22 -16.49
N GLU A 430 -32.04 5.49 -16.80
CA GLU A 430 -31.86 5.98 -18.16
C GLU A 430 -30.64 5.30 -18.83
N LEU A 431 -29.49 5.31 -18.17
CA LEU A 431 -28.30 4.59 -18.63
C LEU A 431 -28.50 3.08 -18.75
N LYS A 432 -29.23 2.47 -17.81
CA LYS A 432 -29.56 1.02 -17.86
C LYS A 432 -30.37 0.66 -19.13
N ARG A 433 -31.29 1.52 -19.54
CA ARG A 433 -32.14 1.29 -20.74
C ARG A 433 -31.36 1.34 -22.03
N GLU A 434 -30.26 2.10 -22.07
CA GLU A 434 -29.37 2.24 -23.21
C GLU A 434 -28.27 1.18 -23.26
N CYS A 435 -28.03 0.46 -22.16
CA CYS A 435 -26.96 -0.51 -22.03
C CYS A 435 -27.39 -1.89 -22.54
N ASP A 436 -26.73 -2.37 -23.58
CA ASP A 436 -26.86 -3.75 -24.10
C ASP A 436 -25.63 -4.57 -23.69
N GLY A 437 -25.70 -5.13 -22.48
CA GLY A 437 -24.59 -5.88 -21.87
C GLY A 437 -23.49 -4.98 -21.29
N CYS A 438 -22.72 -4.31 -22.15
CA CYS A 438 -21.67 -3.35 -21.76
C CYS A 438 -21.60 -2.18 -22.73
N GLN A 439 -21.41 -0.96 -22.19
CA GLN A 439 -21.29 0.25 -22.99
C GLN A 439 -20.23 1.19 -22.42
N ILE A 440 -19.27 1.62 -23.25
CA ILE A 440 -18.30 2.67 -22.90
C ILE A 440 -18.99 4.03 -23.01
N LEU A 441 -18.85 4.85 -21.99
CA LEU A 441 -19.44 6.17 -21.86
C LEU A 441 -18.37 7.26 -21.93
N ASN A 442 -18.73 8.41 -22.53
CA ASN A 442 -17.82 9.55 -22.58
C ASN A 442 -17.86 10.41 -21.31
N SER A 443 -18.99 10.43 -20.62
CA SER A 443 -19.21 11.24 -19.42
C SER A 443 -20.36 10.70 -18.58
N VAL A 444 -20.28 10.94 -17.28
CA VAL A 444 -21.33 10.64 -16.29
C VAL A 444 -21.68 11.87 -15.43
N SER A 445 -21.44 13.08 -15.96
CA SER A 445 -21.62 14.35 -15.24
C SER A 445 -23.03 14.52 -14.67
N HIS A 446 -24.06 14.02 -15.36
CA HIS A 446 -25.45 14.08 -14.86
C HIS A 446 -25.67 13.25 -13.62
N VAL A 447 -25.06 12.05 -13.57
CA VAL A 447 -25.11 11.18 -12.38
C VAL A 447 -24.29 11.82 -11.26
N TYR A 448 -23.10 12.30 -11.56
CA TYR A 448 -22.19 12.93 -10.59
C TYR A 448 -22.85 14.08 -9.83
N ILE A 449 -23.51 15.03 -10.54
CA ILE A 449 -24.20 16.15 -9.90
C ILE A 449 -25.28 15.67 -8.92
N LYS A 450 -26.01 14.60 -9.27
CA LYS A 450 -27.02 14.03 -8.39
C LYS A 450 -26.41 13.33 -7.17
N LEU A 451 -25.25 12.68 -7.36
CA LEU A 451 -24.52 12.05 -6.26
C LEU A 451 -23.99 13.08 -5.26
N LEU A 452 -23.50 14.23 -5.70
CA LEU A 452 -23.11 15.34 -4.80
C LEU A 452 -24.27 15.79 -3.91
N SER A 453 -25.45 16.01 -4.52
CA SER A 453 -26.64 16.39 -3.76
C SER A 453 -27.10 15.28 -2.80
N LEU A 454 -26.96 14.01 -3.20
CA LEU A 454 -27.31 12.87 -2.36
C LEU A 454 -26.35 12.76 -1.17
N MET A 455 -25.07 12.99 -1.38
CA MET A 455 -24.04 12.87 -0.33
C MET A 455 -24.35 13.76 0.87
N THR A 456 -24.68 15.05 0.64
CA THR A 456 -25.08 15.98 1.71
C THR A 456 -26.31 15.44 2.50
N LYS A 457 -27.27 14.85 1.82
CA LYS A 457 -28.48 14.30 2.49
C LYS A 457 -28.21 13.01 3.26
N LEU A 458 -27.26 12.20 2.80
CA LEU A 458 -26.78 11.02 3.54
C LEU A 458 -26.05 11.41 4.82
N GLU A 459 -25.25 12.46 4.78
CA GLU A 459 -24.54 13.01 5.95
C GLU A 459 -25.49 13.52 7.01
N GLU A 460 -26.45 14.38 6.62
CA GLU A 460 -27.51 14.85 7.52
C GLU A 460 -28.24 13.69 8.19
N PHE A 461 -28.60 12.66 7.40
CA PHE A 461 -29.30 11.49 7.93
C PHE A 461 -28.46 10.65 8.90
N ILE A 462 -27.17 10.40 8.57
CA ILE A 462 -26.25 9.60 9.40
C ILE A 462 -26.01 10.27 10.77
N GLU A 463 -25.95 11.59 10.83
CA GLU A 463 -25.79 12.34 12.09
C GLU A 463 -27.02 12.21 13.00
N ASP A 464 -28.23 12.22 12.44
CA ASP A 464 -29.47 12.19 13.23
C ASP A 464 -30.01 10.76 13.47
N CYS A 465 -29.50 9.75 12.76
CA CYS A 465 -29.97 8.37 12.82
C CYS A 465 -29.53 7.68 14.12
N LYS A 466 -30.54 7.27 14.94
CA LYS A 466 -30.32 6.55 16.20
C LYS A 466 -30.35 5.02 16.05
N ASP A 467 -30.92 4.52 14.97
CA ASP A 467 -30.96 3.07 14.68
C ASP A 467 -29.61 2.62 14.09
N GLU A 468 -28.86 1.84 14.86
CA GLU A 468 -27.51 1.41 14.47
C GLU A 468 -27.49 0.53 13.22
N VAL A 469 -28.52 -0.31 13.00
CA VAL A 469 -28.59 -1.19 11.84
C VAL A 469 -28.81 -0.38 10.57
N ILE A 470 -29.78 0.55 10.62
CA ILE A 470 -30.06 1.45 9.51
C ILE A 470 -28.83 2.33 9.25
N ARG A 471 -28.27 2.90 10.30
CA ARG A 471 -27.07 3.75 10.22
C ARG A 471 -25.89 3.03 9.59
N LYS A 472 -25.60 1.78 9.97
CA LYS A 472 -24.52 0.98 9.39
C LYS A 472 -24.72 0.76 7.88
N GLY A 473 -25.93 0.36 7.47
CA GLY A 473 -26.24 0.13 6.05
C GLY A 473 -26.16 1.41 5.21
N VAL A 474 -26.62 2.56 5.76
CA VAL A 474 -26.51 3.86 5.08
C VAL A 474 -25.05 4.34 5.03
N LEU A 475 -24.27 4.11 6.07
CA LEU A 475 -22.86 4.49 6.15
C LEU A 475 -22.00 3.72 5.12
N GLU A 476 -22.21 2.42 4.95
CA GLU A 476 -21.54 1.63 3.91
C GLU A 476 -21.85 2.17 2.50
N PHE A 477 -23.11 2.46 2.23
CA PHE A 477 -23.53 3.07 0.97
C PHE A 477 -22.91 4.47 0.78
N TYR A 478 -22.90 5.30 1.81
CA TYR A 478 -22.28 6.62 1.81
C TYR A 478 -20.79 6.56 1.43
N PHE A 479 -20.04 5.62 2.01
CA PHE A 479 -18.63 5.44 1.66
C PHE A 479 -18.44 5.02 0.21
N GLY A 480 -19.33 4.21 -0.34
CA GLY A 480 -19.32 3.84 -1.76
C GLY A 480 -19.53 5.07 -2.67
N ILE A 481 -20.54 5.90 -2.36
CA ILE A 481 -20.81 7.14 -3.11
C ILE A 481 -19.67 8.13 -3.00
N ARG A 482 -19.13 8.33 -1.79
CA ARG A 482 -17.97 9.21 -1.56
C ARG A 482 -16.74 8.77 -2.36
N ASN A 483 -16.47 7.45 -2.40
CA ASN A 483 -15.37 6.92 -3.18
C ASN A 483 -15.59 7.14 -4.69
N PHE A 484 -16.82 6.98 -5.16
CA PHE A 484 -17.17 7.25 -6.56
C PHE A 484 -16.94 8.72 -6.94
N ILE A 485 -17.38 9.64 -6.09
CA ILE A 485 -17.14 11.09 -6.28
C ILE A 485 -15.63 11.39 -6.27
N TYR A 486 -14.90 10.84 -5.31
CA TYR A 486 -13.46 11.03 -5.18
C TYR A 486 -12.70 10.56 -6.43
N ILE A 487 -13.06 9.41 -6.99
CA ILE A 487 -12.44 8.90 -8.21
C ILE A 487 -12.91 9.71 -9.42
N HIS A 488 -14.17 10.12 -9.49
CA HIS A 488 -14.69 10.97 -10.57
C HIS A 488 -13.90 12.28 -10.69
N ASP A 489 -13.56 12.92 -9.58
CA ASP A 489 -12.79 14.17 -9.56
C ASP A 489 -11.34 14.00 -10.07
N ARG A 490 -10.87 12.75 -10.22
CA ARG A 490 -9.55 12.35 -10.72
C ARG A 490 -9.56 11.78 -12.11
N LEU A 491 -10.72 11.75 -12.76
CA LEU A 491 -10.82 11.21 -14.12
C LEU A 491 -9.93 12.01 -15.09
N ASP A 492 -9.11 11.27 -15.80
CA ASP A 492 -8.25 11.75 -16.86
C ASP A 492 -8.26 10.76 -18.04
N GLU A 493 -7.36 10.93 -18.98
CA GLU A 493 -7.23 10.05 -20.16
C GLU A 493 -6.79 8.62 -19.85
N ASN A 494 -6.45 8.31 -18.58
CA ASN A 494 -6.05 6.98 -18.11
C ASN A 494 -7.22 6.16 -17.57
N TYR A 495 -8.43 6.70 -17.64
CA TYR A 495 -9.66 6.04 -17.20
C TYR A 495 -10.56 5.65 -18.36
N LEU A 496 -11.35 4.61 -18.14
CA LEU A 496 -12.53 4.27 -18.92
C LEU A 496 -13.76 4.37 -18.02
N ILE A 497 -14.81 5.00 -18.55
CA ILE A 497 -16.12 5.00 -17.93
C ILE A 497 -16.97 4.00 -18.70
N TYR A 498 -17.58 3.05 -18.03
CA TYR A 498 -18.45 2.09 -18.70
C TYR A 498 -19.62 1.65 -17.81
N SER A 499 -20.68 1.23 -18.45
CA SER A 499 -21.82 0.59 -17.80
C SER A 499 -21.86 -0.89 -18.15
N GLU A 500 -22.40 -1.69 -17.23
CA GLU A 500 -22.48 -3.14 -17.36
C GLU A 500 -23.80 -3.66 -16.78
N LEU A 501 -24.38 -4.64 -17.47
CA LEU A 501 -25.46 -5.47 -16.97
C LEU A 501 -24.88 -6.82 -16.54
N SER A 502 -25.00 -7.14 -15.24
CA SER A 502 -24.61 -8.47 -14.75
C SER A 502 -25.59 -9.54 -15.27
N GLU A 503 -25.19 -10.81 -15.18
CA GLU A 503 -26.04 -11.97 -15.50
C GLU A 503 -27.34 -11.98 -14.68
N GLU A 504 -27.31 -11.41 -13.46
CA GLU A 504 -28.48 -11.26 -12.58
C GLU A 504 -29.35 -10.03 -12.97
N GLY A 505 -29.02 -9.29 -14.01
CA GLY A 505 -29.73 -8.10 -14.47
C GLY A 505 -29.51 -6.85 -13.59
N LYS A 506 -28.51 -6.85 -12.71
CA LYS A 506 -28.09 -5.66 -11.96
C LYS A 506 -27.29 -4.73 -12.87
N PHE A 507 -27.48 -3.42 -12.71
CA PHE A 507 -26.79 -2.41 -13.49
C PHE A 507 -25.66 -1.77 -12.67
N TYR A 508 -24.48 -1.78 -13.23
CA TYR A 508 -23.29 -1.16 -12.66
C TYR A 508 -22.78 -0.03 -13.54
N LEU A 509 -22.36 1.05 -12.91
CA LEU A 509 -21.64 2.14 -13.55
C LEU A 509 -20.22 2.16 -12.96
N HIS A 510 -19.21 2.00 -13.82
CA HIS A 510 -17.82 1.86 -13.44
C HIS A 510 -16.99 3.07 -13.84
N LEU A 511 -16.09 3.48 -12.96
CA LEU A 511 -14.96 4.35 -13.26
C LEU A 511 -13.69 3.48 -13.14
N PHE A 512 -13.14 3.06 -14.26
CA PHE A 512 -12.07 2.08 -14.32
C PHE A 512 -10.73 2.73 -14.63
N CYS A 513 -9.82 2.67 -13.69
CA CYS A 513 -8.44 3.12 -13.86
C CYS A 513 -7.65 2.10 -14.68
N VAL A 514 -7.38 2.39 -15.94
CA VAL A 514 -6.61 1.53 -16.83
C VAL A 514 -5.11 1.67 -16.58
N ASN A 515 -4.65 2.90 -16.40
CA ASN A 515 -3.24 3.19 -16.14
C ASN A 515 -3.08 3.97 -14.82
N PRO A 516 -2.65 3.32 -13.73
CA PRO A 516 -2.54 3.95 -12.42
C PRO A 516 -1.30 4.84 -12.24
N ALA A 517 -0.44 4.98 -13.26
CA ALA A 517 0.86 5.67 -13.13
C ALA A 517 0.73 7.10 -12.59
N GLY A 518 -0.30 7.87 -13.03
CA GLY A 518 -0.55 9.24 -12.56
C GLY A 518 -0.86 9.29 -11.06
N CYS A 519 -1.78 8.44 -10.62
CA CYS A 519 -2.18 8.35 -9.22
C CYS A 519 -1.04 7.88 -8.32
N LEU A 520 -0.31 6.84 -8.73
CA LEU A 520 0.86 6.34 -7.98
C LEU A 520 1.97 7.40 -7.89
N GLN A 521 2.17 8.17 -8.97
CA GLN A 521 3.16 9.23 -9.02
C GLN A 521 2.89 10.34 -8.00
N GLU A 522 1.64 10.67 -7.75
CA GLU A 522 1.24 11.67 -6.75
C GLU A 522 1.82 11.32 -5.37
N TYR A 523 1.70 10.06 -4.95
CA TYR A 523 2.22 9.59 -3.67
C TYR A 523 3.74 9.39 -3.67
N MET A 524 4.31 8.81 -4.75
CA MET A 524 5.77 8.71 -4.86
C MET A 524 6.45 10.08 -4.86
N GLY A 525 5.79 11.10 -5.38
CA GLY A 525 6.26 12.49 -5.37
C GLY A 525 6.25 13.16 -3.98
N LYS A 526 5.73 12.48 -2.94
CA LYS A 526 5.76 12.94 -1.55
C LYS A 526 7.04 12.54 -0.82
N GLY A 527 7.89 11.71 -1.45
CA GLY A 527 9.21 11.32 -0.95
C GLY A 527 10.35 11.74 -1.88
N ASN A 528 11.57 11.44 -1.46
CA ASN A 528 12.79 11.80 -2.17
C ASN A 528 13.15 10.84 -3.31
N SER A 529 13.01 9.54 -3.09
CA SER A 529 13.44 8.51 -4.02
C SER A 529 12.58 7.26 -3.93
N THR A 530 12.46 6.55 -5.05
CA THR A 530 11.68 5.31 -5.11
C THR A 530 12.48 4.23 -5.82
N ILE A 531 12.64 3.09 -5.17
CA ILE A 531 13.29 1.89 -5.71
C ILE A 531 12.22 0.83 -5.88
N LEU A 532 11.88 0.49 -7.12
CA LEU A 532 10.92 -0.54 -7.46
C LEU A 532 11.68 -1.78 -7.94
N PHE A 533 11.45 -2.91 -7.33
CA PHE A 533 12.17 -4.13 -7.70
C PHE A 533 11.24 -5.34 -7.75
N SER A 534 11.54 -6.21 -8.72
CA SER A 534 10.84 -7.47 -8.93
C SER A 534 11.69 -8.45 -9.75
N ALA A 535 11.47 -9.73 -9.55
CA ALA A 535 12.04 -10.77 -10.41
C ALA A 535 11.43 -10.80 -11.81
N THR A 536 10.20 -10.32 -11.93
CA THR A 536 9.38 -10.48 -13.14
C THR A 536 9.04 -9.15 -13.82
N PHE A 537 9.88 -8.12 -13.67
CA PHE A 537 9.75 -6.86 -14.42
C PHE A 537 10.11 -7.00 -15.91
N LEU A 538 9.42 -7.88 -16.59
CA LEU A 538 9.63 -8.15 -18.02
C LEU A 538 8.32 -8.04 -18.80
N PRO A 539 8.27 -7.24 -19.88
CA PRO A 539 9.31 -6.28 -20.28
C PRO A 539 9.30 -5.04 -19.37
N ILE A 540 10.46 -4.53 -19.00
CA ILE A 540 10.58 -3.44 -18.02
C ILE A 540 9.86 -2.16 -18.47
N ASN A 541 9.79 -1.89 -19.74
CA ASN A 541 9.09 -0.72 -20.30
C ASN A 541 7.57 -0.77 -20.10
N TYR A 542 6.96 -1.96 -20.05
CA TYR A 542 5.56 -2.13 -19.68
C TYR A 542 5.32 -1.62 -18.26
N TYR A 543 6.12 -2.07 -17.31
CA TYR A 543 6.00 -1.66 -15.92
C TYR A 543 6.32 -0.17 -15.70
N LYS A 544 7.35 0.35 -16.36
CA LYS A 544 7.65 1.80 -16.30
C LYS A 544 6.47 2.66 -16.73
N LYS A 545 5.78 2.29 -17.80
CA LYS A 545 4.61 3.03 -18.31
C LYS A 545 3.40 2.98 -17.37
N LEU A 546 3.27 1.91 -16.58
CA LEU A 546 2.12 1.70 -15.69
C LEU A 546 2.38 2.11 -14.24
N LEU A 547 3.65 2.32 -13.85
CA LEU A 547 4.04 2.66 -12.49
C LEU A 547 4.67 4.05 -12.37
N SER A 548 4.99 4.72 -13.48
CA SER A 548 5.56 6.06 -13.44
C SER A 548 5.17 6.90 -14.65
N THR A 549 5.05 8.21 -14.44
CA THR A 549 4.86 9.22 -15.50
C THR A 549 6.17 9.85 -15.96
N THR A 550 7.29 9.58 -15.27
CA THR A 550 8.59 10.19 -15.53
C THR A 550 9.37 9.37 -16.55
N LYS A 551 9.73 9.98 -17.69
CA LYS A 551 10.47 9.30 -18.77
C LYS A 551 11.92 8.99 -18.41
N GLU A 552 12.53 9.80 -17.54
CA GLU A 552 13.94 9.74 -17.16
C GLU A 552 14.25 8.76 -16.01
N ASP A 553 13.27 7.96 -15.59
CA ASP A 553 13.47 6.98 -14.54
C ASP A 553 14.50 5.93 -14.96
N TYR A 554 15.39 5.59 -14.02
CA TYR A 554 16.43 4.60 -14.27
C TYR A 554 15.85 3.18 -14.32
N ALA A 555 16.48 2.33 -15.07
CA ALA A 555 16.16 0.91 -15.13
C ALA A 555 17.45 0.10 -15.21
N ILE A 556 17.52 -0.97 -14.43
CA ILE A 556 18.65 -1.91 -14.47
C ILE A 556 18.15 -3.34 -14.49
N TYR A 557 18.92 -4.17 -15.15
CA TYR A 557 18.82 -5.61 -15.11
C TYR A 557 19.98 -6.14 -14.24
N ALA A 558 19.64 -6.91 -13.21
CA ALA A 558 20.64 -7.64 -12.45
C ALA A 558 20.82 -9.03 -13.06
N GLU A 559 22.05 -9.39 -13.36
CA GLU A 559 22.36 -10.72 -13.91
C GLU A 559 22.07 -11.80 -12.86
N SER A 560 21.67 -12.98 -13.33
CA SER A 560 21.49 -14.13 -12.45
C SER A 560 22.85 -14.55 -11.90
N PRO A 561 22.96 -14.76 -10.57
CA PRO A 561 24.21 -15.24 -10.00
C PRO A 561 24.45 -16.75 -10.22
N PHE A 562 23.45 -17.44 -10.77
CA PHE A 562 23.47 -18.88 -10.90
C PHE A 562 24.06 -19.33 -12.25
N GLU A 563 24.85 -20.40 -12.22
CA GLU A 563 25.44 -21.01 -13.38
C GLU A 563 24.36 -21.54 -14.33
N PRO A 564 24.36 -21.16 -15.62
CA PRO A 564 23.37 -21.64 -16.60
C PRO A 564 23.28 -23.17 -16.66
N GLY A 565 24.41 -23.89 -16.57
CA GLY A 565 24.45 -25.34 -16.61
C GLY A 565 23.73 -26.08 -15.48
N LYS A 566 23.34 -25.36 -14.40
CA LYS A 566 22.53 -25.94 -13.31
C LYS A 566 21.03 -25.97 -13.62
N ARG A 567 20.61 -25.38 -14.73
CA ARG A 567 19.22 -25.35 -15.17
C ARG A 567 19.07 -25.97 -16.55
N LEU A 568 18.17 -26.93 -16.70
CA LEU A 568 17.69 -27.38 -18.02
C LEU A 568 16.36 -26.71 -18.31
N LEU A 569 16.31 -25.84 -19.32
CA LEU A 569 15.08 -25.20 -19.80
C LEU A 569 14.61 -25.87 -21.09
N LEU A 570 13.43 -26.48 -21.05
CA LEU A 570 12.81 -27.20 -22.14
C LEU A 570 11.56 -26.48 -22.66
N LEU A 571 11.40 -26.36 -23.99
CA LEU A 571 10.18 -25.86 -24.61
C LEU A 571 9.49 -26.99 -25.35
N GLY A 572 8.32 -27.43 -24.90
CA GLY A 572 7.49 -28.43 -25.55
C GLY A 572 6.74 -27.85 -26.76
N ASN A 573 6.95 -28.34 -27.96
CA ASN A 573 6.42 -27.79 -29.20
C ASN A 573 5.20 -28.52 -29.77
N ASP A 574 4.80 -29.64 -29.16
CA ASP A 574 3.74 -30.53 -29.63
C ASP A 574 2.54 -30.66 -28.70
N VAL A 575 2.47 -29.81 -27.68
CA VAL A 575 1.34 -29.64 -26.74
C VAL A 575 0.80 -28.21 -26.74
N SER A 576 -0.48 -28.05 -26.45
CA SER A 576 -1.14 -26.74 -26.48
C SER A 576 -2.33 -26.66 -25.52
N THR A 577 -2.42 -25.54 -24.78
CA THR A 577 -3.59 -25.24 -23.94
C THR A 577 -4.65 -24.39 -24.67
N LYS A 578 -4.51 -24.17 -26.00
CA LYS A 578 -5.52 -23.49 -26.81
C LYS A 578 -6.86 -24.20 -26.68
N TYR A 579 -7.93 -23.45 -26.52
CA TYR A 579 -9.28 -24.01 -26.33
C TYR A 579 -9.67 -25.00 -27.43
N THR A 580 -9.33 -24.70 -28.67
CA THR A 580 -9.61 -25.53 -29.87
C THR A 580 -8.82 -26.83 -29.92
N ARG A 581 -7.79 -27.00 -29.09
CA ARG A 581 -6.93 -28.19 -29.03
C ARG A 581 -7.09 -28.99 -27.74
N ARG A 582 -7.98 -28.56 -26.83
CA ARG A 582 -8.26 -29.28 -25.60
C ARG A 582 -9.06 -30.55 -25.88
N GLY A 583 -8.73 -31.61 -25.17
CA GLY A 583 -9.44 -32.85 -25.20
C GLY A 583 -8.61 -34.00 -24.60
N PRO A 584 -9.20 -35.21 -24.44
CA PRO A 584 -8.57 -36.32 -23.74
C PRO A 584 -7.17 -36.71 -24.29
N GLU A 585 -6.96 -36.66 -25.57
CA GLU A 585 -5.64 -36.94 -26.18
C GLU A 585 -4.58 -35.92 -25.74
N MET A 586 -4.96 -34.63 -25.72
CA MET A 586 -4.04 -33.58 -25.29
C MET A 586 -3.76 -33.67 -23.79
N TYR A 587 -4.75 -33.92 -22.94
CA TYR A 587 -4.59 -34.11 -21.50
C TYR A 587 -3.69 -35.31 -21.20
N ARG A 588 -3.92 -36.41 -21.88
CA ARG A 588 -3.04 -37.60 -21.79
C ARG A 588 -1.61 -37.30 -22.21
N LYS A 589 -1.42 -36.52 -23.28
CA LYS A 589 -0.10 -36.10 -23.74
C LYS A 589 0.65 -35.26 -22.70
N TYR A 590 -0.05 -34.34 -22.01
CA TYR A 590 0.52 -33.62 -20.86
C TYR A 590 0.90 -34.58 -19.74
N ALA A 591 0.04 -35.51 -19.38
CA ALA A 591 0.32 -36.51 -18.36
C ALA A 591 1.56 -37.35 -18.71
N GLU A 592 1.71 -37.77 -19.97
CA GLU A 592 2.89 -38.49 -20.45
C GLU A 592 4.17 -37.65 -20.38
N TYR A 593 4.09 -36.33 -20.70
CA TYR A 593 5.22 -35.41 -20.50
C TYR A 593 5.66 -35.34 -19.06
N MET A 594 4.69 -35.18 -18.15
CA MET A 594 4.97 -35.12 -16.72
C MET A 594 5.62 -36.40 -16.22
N MET A 595 5.09 -37.54 -16.62
CA MET A 595 5.65 -38.84 -16.27
C MET A 595 7.11 -38.99 -16.73
N ARG A 596 7.45 -38.57 -17.94
CA ARG A 596 8.80 -38.62 -18.49
C ARG A 596 9.76 -37.69 -17.77
N VAL A 597 9.29 -36.51 -17.38
CA VAL A 597 10.10 -35.56 -16.57
C VAL A 597 10.42 -36.16 -15.21
N ILE A 598 9.44 -36.77 -14.53
CA ILE A 598 9.59 -37.35 -13.20
C ILE A 598 10.51 -38.57 -13.22
N LYS A 599 10.43 -39.44 -14.26
CA LYS A 599 11.29 -40.62 -14.42
C LYS A 599 12.77 -40.28 -14.59
N GLY A 600 13.10 -39.08 -15.02
CA GLY A 600 14.48 -38.65 -15.25
C GLY A 600 15.33 -38.60 -13.98
N ARG A 601 14.75 -38.31 -12.81
CA ARG A 601 15.38 -38.32 -11.49
C ARG A 601 14.32 -38.38 -10.39
N THR A 602 14.56 -39.21 -9.36
CA THR A 602 13.71 -39.21 -8.18
C THR A 602 13.88 -37.89 -7.41
N GLY A 603 12.76 -37.27 -7.03
CA GLY A 603 12.74 -36.01 -6.32
C GLY A 603 11.37 -35.33 -6.36
N ASN A 604 11.33 -34.07 -5.97
CA ASN A 604 10.09 -33.32 -5.88
C ASN A 604 9.88 -32.39 -7.09
N TYR A 605 8.68 -32.40 -7.60
CA TYR A 605 8.26 -31.66 -8.81
C TYR A 605 6.99 -30.86 -8.56
N LEU A 606 6.85 -29.72 -9.22
CA LEU A 606 5.60 -28.93 -9.29
C LEU A 606 5.13 -28.80 -10.73
N ALA A 607 3.86 -29.02 -10.96
CA ALA A 607 3.19 -28.78 -12.25
C ALA A 607 2.19 -27.63 -12.07
N PHE A 608 2.33 -26.58 -12.88
CA PHE A 608 1.50 -25.38 -12.82
C PHE A 608 0.56 -25.29 -14.01
N PHE A 609 -0.74 -25.23 -13.73
CA PHE A 609 -1.81 -25.27 -14.70
C PHE A 609 -2.51 -23.92 -14.88
N PRO A 610 -3.12 -23.63 -16.04
CA PRO A 610 -3.79 -22.36 -16.30
C PRO A 610 -5.11 -22.18 -15.53
N SER A 611 -5.74 -23.27 -15.08
CA SER A 611 -6.99 -23.25 -14.31
C SER A 611 -7.20 -24.56 -13.57
N TYR A 612 -8.05 -24.57 -12.54
CA TYR A 612 -8.42 -25.77 -11.78
C TYR A 612 -9.05 -26.82 -12.67
N ARG A 613 -9.94 -26.46 -13.57
CA ARG A 613 -10.56 -27.40 -14.51
C ARG A 613 -9.53 -28.11 -15.41
N PHE A 614 -8.55 -27.35 -15.92
CA PHE A 614 -7.49 -27.95 -16.75
C PHE A 614 -6.57 -28.85 -15.93
N LEU A 615 -6.32 -28.48 -14.68
CA LEU A 615 -5.56 -29.27 -13.71
C LEU A 615 -6.27 -30.61 -13.46
N GLU A 616 -7.57 -30.60 -13.19
CA GLU A 616 -8.38 -31.80 -12.93
C GLU A 616 -8.37 -32.75 -14.12
N GLU A 617 -8.59 -32.29 -15.34
CA GLU A 617 -8.60 -33.09 -16.56
C GLU A 617 -7.21 -33.77 -16.82
N VAL A 618 -6.11 -33.03 -16.57
CA VAL A 618 -4.76 -33.63 -16.74
C VAL A 618 -4.43 -34.55 -15.57
N TRP A 619 -4.86 -34.23 -14.36
CA TRP A 619 -4.67 -35.08 -13.19
C TRP A 619 -5.38 -36.42 -13.36
N GLU A 620 -6.63 -36.45 -13.83
CA GLU A 620 -7.36 -37.68 -14.15
C GLU A 620 -6.58 -38.51 -15.18
N ALA A 621 -6.16 -37.89 -16.29
CA ALA A 621 -5.35 -38.55 -17.30
C ALA A 621 -3.99 -39.07 -16.75
N PHE A 622 -3.39 -38.36 -15.80
CA PHE A 622 -2.15 -38.76 -15.14
C PHE A 622 -2.38 -39.99 -14.22
N MET A 623 -3.51 -40.05 -13.52
CA MET A 623 -3.86 -41.16 -12.67
C MET A 623 -4.18 -42.46 -13.44
N GLU A 624 -4.49 -42.37 -14.73
CA GLU A 624 -4.65 -43.55 -15.60
C GLU A 624 -3.29 -44.18 -16.04
N LEU A 625 -2.18 -43.45 -15.89
CA LEU A 625 -0.87 -43.95 -16.24
C LEU A 625 -0.28 -44.82 -15.11
N PRO A 626 0.62 -45.78 -15.39
CA PRO A 626 1.32 -46.53 -14.34
C PRO A 626 2.14 -45.62 -13.44
N GLN A 627 1.79 -45.56 -12.14
CA GLN A 627 2.39 -44.61 -11.17
C GLN A 627 3.22 -45.33 -10.12
N GLU A 628 3.96 -46.33 -10.48
CA GLU A 628 4.86 -47.00 -9.53
C GLU A 628 5.87 -45.97 -8.96
N GLN A 629 5.84 -45.79 -7.63
CA GLN A 629 6.76 -44.91 -6.91
C GLN A 629 6.60 -43.37 -7.14
N ILE A 630 5.37 -42.88 -7.34
CA ILE A 630 5.09 -41.45 -7.42
C ILE A 630 3.98 -41.08 -6.41
N GLU A 631 4.26 -40.15 -5.51
CA GLU A 631 3.24 -39.52 -4.66
C GLU A 631 2.67 -38.29 -5.37
N VAL A 632 1.36 -38.10 -5.29
CA VAL A 632 0.67 -36.97 -5.92
C VAL A 632 0.05 -36.08 -4.84
N ALA A 633 0.28 -34.80 -4.91
CA ALA A 633 -0.35 -33.76 -4.09
C ALA A 633 -1.09 -32.79 -4.99
N VAL A 634 -2.36 -32.51 -4.72
CA VAL A 634 -3.21 -31.66 -5.57
C VAL A 634 -3.68 -30.44 -4.79
N GLN A 635 -3.53 -29.25 -5.38
CA GLN A 635 -4.05 -28.01 -4.83
C GLN A 635 -5.57 -27.96 -5.04
N SER A 636 -6.34 -27.82 -3.94
CA SER A 636 -7.76 -27.55 -4.03
C SER A 636 -8.05 -26.04 -4.20
N GLN A 637 -9.26 -25.70 -4.71
CA GLN A 637 -9.64 -24.31 -4.94
C GLN A 637 -9.78 -23.51 -3.63
N TYR A 638 -10.19 -24.17 -2.56
CA TYR A 638 -10.43 -23.58 -1.25
C TYR A 638 -9.56 -24.28 -0.21
N MET A 639 -8.29 -23.89 -0.11
CA MET A 639 -7.37 -24.41 0.91
C MET A 639 -7.32 -23.45 2.10
N THR A 640 -7.53 -24.00 3.29
CA THR A 640 -7.23 -23.31 4.54
C THR A 640 -5.72 -23.08 4.69
N GLU A 641 -5.31 -22.24 5.63
CA GLU A 641 -3.89 -21.99 5.91
C GLU A 641 -3.18 -23.27 6.40
N GLN A 642 -3.88 -24.08 7.19
CA GLN A 642 -3.38 -25.38 7.67
C GLN A 642 -3.17 -26.38 6.52
N GLU A 643 -4.14 -26.55 5.63
CA GLU A 643 -4.02 -27.45 4.46
C GLU A 643 -2.87 -27.01 3.54
N ARG A 644 -2.66 -25.69 3.41
CA ARG A 644 -1.53 -25.14 2.67
C ARG A 644 -0.19 -25.50 3.32
N GLU A 645 -0.08 -25.39 4.63
CA GLU A 645 1.13 -25.80 5.36
C GLU A 645 1.39 -27.31 5.24
N GLU A 646 0.34 -28.11 5.34
CA GLU A 646 0.43 -29.57 5.18
C GLU A 646 0.90 -29.95 3.77
N PHE A 647 0.39 -29.25 2.73
CA PHE A 647 0.86 -29.42 1.35
C PHE A 647 2.37 -29.13 1.22
N LEU A 648 2.84 -28.03 1.81
CA LEU A 648 4.25 -27.63 1.74
C LEU A 648 5.16 -28.58 2.56
N LYS A 649 4.72 -29.03 3.72
CA LYS A 649 5.46 -30.00 4.55
C LYS A 649 5.76 -31.31 3.81
N LYS A 650 4.94 -31.68 2.82
CA LYS A 650 5.23 -32.84 1.98
C LYS A 650 6.53 -32.69 1.18
N PHE A 651 6.87 -31.47 0.76
CA PHE A 651 8.09 -31.17 0.01
C PHE A 651 9.35 -31.08 0.88
N GLU A 652 9.21 -31.00 2.19
CA GLU A 652 10.33 -30.93 3.15
C GLU A 652 10.80 -32.32 3.61
N GLN A 653 10.02 -33.36 3.31
CA GLN A 653 10.33 -34.73 3.76
C GLN A 653 11.28 -35.41 2.79
N GLU A 654 12.32 -36.09 3.34
CA GLU A 654 13.15 -37.01 2.55
C GLU A 654 12.32 -38.23 2.11
N ARG A 655 12.42 -38.58 0.83
CA ARG A 655 11.61 -39.65 0.23
C ARG A 655 12.44 -40.56 -0.62
N ALA A 656 12.03 -41.82 -0.63
CA ALA A 656 12.56 -42.83 -1.55
C ALA A 656 11.88 -42.76 -2.94
N HIS A 657 10.77 -41.98 -3.05
CA HIS A 657 9.91 -41.91 -4.24
C HIS A 657 9.74 -40.46 -4.68
N SER A 658 9.40 -40.23 -5.91
CA SER A 658 9.11 -38.88 -6.41
C SER A 658 7.79 -38.34 -5.88
N LEU A 659 7.73 -37.02 -5.61
CA LEU A 659 6.52 -36.27 -5.31
C LEU A 659 6.23 -35.28 -6.43
N ILE A 660 4.99 -35.25 -6.90
CA ILE A 660 4.52 -34.21 -7.80
C ILE A 660 3.35 -33.44 -7.18
N GLY A 661 3.49 -32.09 -7.13
CA GLY A 661 2.42 -31.19 -6.75
C GLY A 661 1.72 -30.60 -7.98
N PHE A 662 0.40 -30.76 -8.06
CA PHE A 662 -0.44 -30.13 -9.07
C PHE A 662 -0.94 -28.80 -8.54
N CYS A 663 -0.56 -27.68 -9.16
CA CYS A 663 -0.85 -26.33 -8.70
C CYS A 663 -1.42 -25.45 -9.82
N VAL A 664 -2.12 -24.37 -9.47
CA VAL A 664 -2.61 -23.41 -10.47
C VAL A 664 -1.67 -22.20 -10.54
N MET A 665 -1.34 -21.76 -11.77
CA MET A 665 -0.51 -20.59 -12.03
C MET A 665 -1.14 -19.32 -11.44
N GLY A 666 -0.35 -18.49 -10.75
CA GLY A 666 -0.83 -17.31 -10.06
C GLY A 666 -1.64 -17.60 -8.78
N GLY A 667 -1.73 -18.89 -8.38
CA GLY A 667 -2.27 -19.33 -7.12
C GLY A 667 -1.26 -19.23 -5.97
N ILE A 668 -1.69 -19.73 -4.80
CA ILE A 668 -0.94 -19.62 -3.52
C ILE A 668 0.45 -20.29 -3.54
N PHE A 669 0.70 -21.24 -4.44
CA PHE A 669 1.97 -21.93 -4.57
C PHE A 669 2.87 -21.40 -5.72
N SER A 670 2.35 -20.51 -6.55
CA SER A 670 3.16 -19.82 -7.58
C SER A 670 4.03 -18.73 -6.99
N GLU A 671 3.68 -18.22 -5.80
CA GLU A 671 4.39 -17.14 -5.15
C GLU A 671 4.54 -17.41 -3.64
N GLY A 672 5.66 -16.97 -3.05
CA GLY A 672 5.84 -16.98 -1.61
C GLY A 672 6.14 -18.35 -0.98
N ILE A 673 6.53 -19.36 -1.77
CA ILE A 673 7.09 -20.61 -1.25
C ILE A 673 8.61 -20.62 -1.42
N ASP A 674 9.31 -21.20 -0.45
CA ASP A 674 10.77 -21.30 -0.45
C ASP A 674 11.17 -22.77 -0.32
N LEU A 675 11.26 -23.44 -1.46
CA LEU A 675 11.70 -24.83 -1.58
C LEU A 675 13.09 -24.81 -2.22
N THR A 676 14.13 -24.85 -1.39
CA THR A 676 15.53 -24.82 -1.81
C THR A 676 16.13 -26.21 -1.84
N GLU A 677 17.22 -26.37 -2.57
CA GLU A 677 17.98 -27.61 -2.71
C GLU A 677 17.11 -28.76 -3.30
N ASP A 678 17.25 -29.97 -2.80
CA ASP A 678 16.51 -31.13 -3.31
C ASP A 678 14.98 -31.08 -2.97
N LYS A 679 14.51 -30.06 -2.25
CA LYS A 679 13.07 -29.88 -1.98
C LYS A 679 12.25 -29.59 -3.23
N LEU A 680 12.86 -29.06 -4.31
CA LEU A 680 12.21 -28.89 -5.61
C LEU A 680 13.24 -28.96 -6.75
N ILE A 681 13.25 -30.05 -7.48
CA ILE A 681 14.19 -30.26 -8.58
C ILE A 681 13.59 -30.08 -9.99
N GLY A 682 12.28 -29.82 -10.09
CA GLY A 682 11.67 -29.55 -11.37
C GLY A 682 10.33 -28.83 -11.32
N ALA A 683 10.08 -28.00 -12.32
CA ALA A 683 8.79 -27.34 -12.53
C ALA A 683 8.34 -27.53 -13.98
N MET A 684 7.07 -27.89 -14.13
CA MET A 684 6.40 -28.01 -15.43
C MET A 684 5.31 -26.93 -15.52
N ILE A 685 5.45 -26.05 -16.50
CA ILE A 685 4.54 -24.93 -16.70
C ILE A 685 3.65 -25.23 -17.90
N ILE A 686 2.38 -25.51 -17.65
CA ILE A 686 1.40 -25.92 -18.64
C ILE A 686 0.65 -24.68 -19.17
N GLY A 687 1.00 -24.27 -20.38
CA GLY A 687 0.42 -23.08 -21.00
C GLY A 687 1.12 -21.76 -20.63
N THR A 688 0.74 -20.71 -21.35
CA THR A 688 1.36 -19.38 -21.29
C THR A 688 0.78 -18.47 -20.20
N GLY A 689 0.02 -19.03 -19.25
CA GLY A 689 -0.50 -18.27 -18.10
C GLY A 689 -1.51 -17.16 -18.43
N LEU A 690 -2.00 -17.08 -19.67
CA LEU A 690 -2.91 -16.01 -20.09
C LEU A 690 -4.11 -15.92 -19.13
N PRO A 691 -4.45 -14.72 -18.64
CA PRO A 691 -5.66 -14.51 -17.87
C PRO A 691 -6.91 -14.96 -18.60
N GLN A 692 -7.95 -15.33 -17.86
CA GLN A 692 -9.25 -15.61 -18.45
C GLN A 692 -9.80 -14.38 -19.17
N VAL A 693 -10.44 -14.60 -20.30
CA VAL A 693 -11.15 -13.54 -21.03
C VAL A 693 -12.31 -13.05 -20.16
N CYS A 694 -12.31 -11.77 -19.85
CA CYS A 694 -13.36 -11.08 -19.12
C CYS A 694 -13.50 -9.64 -19.63
N LEU A 695 -14.59 -8.99 -19.28
CA LEU A 695 -14.90 -7.64 -19.73
C LEU A 695 -13.77 -6.66 -19.46
N GLU A 696 -13.24 -6.63 -18.25
CA GLU A 696 -12.16 -5.71 -17.89
C GLU A 696 -10.89 -5.93 -18.74
N ARG A 697 -10.54 -7.18 -19.08
CA ARG A 697 -9.39 -7.48 -19.93
C ARG A 697 -9.63 -7.02 -21.37
N GLU A 698 -10.83 -7.15 -21.89
CA GLU A 698 -11.18 -6.63 -23.22
C GLU A 698 -11.17 -5.09 -23.24
N LEU A 699 -11.62 -4.43 -22.15
CA LEU A 699 -11.52 -2.98 -21.98
C LEU A 699 -10.05 -2.51 -21.90
N LEU A 700 -9.19 -3.24 -21.18
CA LEU A 700 -7.74 -2.97 -21.18
C LEU A 700 -7.16 -3.08 -22.58
N LYS A 701 -7.46 -4.17 -23.28
CA LYS A 701 -7.02 -4.37 -24.68
C LYS A 701 -7.49 -3.22 -25.57
N TYR A 702 -8.78 -2.89 -25.54
CA TYR A 702 -9.35 -1.78 -26.28
C TYR A 702 -8.63 -0.45 -26.03
N TYR A 703 -8.38 -0.12 -24.75
CA TYR A 703 -7.70 1.12 -24.38
C TYR A 703 -6.29 1.21 -24.94
N PHE A 704 -5.47 0.14 -24.79
CA PHE A 704 -4.09 0.15 -25.27
C PHE A 704 -3.99 0.12 -26.79
N ASP A 705 -4.91 -0.57 -27.50
CA ASP A 705 -5.01 -0.53 -28.96
C ASP A 705 -5.26 0.91 -29.45
N ARG A 706 -6.13 1.68 -28.78
CA ARG A 706 -6.38 3.09 -29.10
C ARG A 706 -5.21 4.03 -28.83
N LYS A 707 -4.29 3.64 -27.95
CA LYS A 707 -3.04 4.37 -27.65
C LYS A 707 -1.89 3.93 -28.57
N ASN A 708 -2.17 3.21 -29.67
CA ASN A 708 -1.19 2.64 -30.60
C ASN A 708 -0.16 1.71 -29.92
N LEU A 709 -0.59 0.97 -28.92
CA LEU A 709 0.14 -0.11 -28.27
C LEU A 709 -0.54 -1.44 -28.61
N ASN A 710 0.17 -2.56 -28.45
CA ASN A 710 -0.47 -3.85 -28.63
C ASN A 710 -1.33 -4.20 -27.43
N GLY A 711 -2.64 -3.98 -27.50
CA GLY A 711 -3.57 -4.21 -26.39
C GLY A 711 -3.58 -5.65 -25.89
N PHE A 712 -3.40 -6.65 -26.79
CA PHE A 712 -3.29 -8.05 -26.38
C PHE A 712 -2.07 -8.30 -25.49
N ASP A 713 -0.94 -7.69 -25.80
CA ASP A 713 0.27 -7.85 -25.00
C ASP A 713 0.07 -7.27 -23.60
N TYR A 714 -0.56 -6.10 -23.49
CA TYR A 714 -0.81 -5.42 -22.24
C TYR A 714 -1.88 -6.08 -21.37
N ALA A 715 -2.94 -6.60 -21.97
CA ALA A 715 -4.06 -7.21 -21.25
C ALA A 715 -3.83 -8.69 -20.93
N TYR A 716 -3.09 -9.42 -21.77
CA TYR A 716 -2.99 -10.86 -21.69
C TYR A 716 -1.55 -11.40 -21.64
N LEU A 717 -0.70 -11.05 -22.62
CA LEU A 717 0.61 -11.68 -22.75
C LEU A 717 1.53 -11.35 -21.56
N TYR A 718 1.73 -10.07 -21.25
CA TYR A 718 2.64 -9.68 -20.16
C TYR A 718 2.17 -10.15 -18.78
N PRO A 719 0.89 -10.02 -18.41
CA PRO A 719 0.38 -10.60 -17.16
C PRO A 719 0.49 -12.13 -17.13
N GLY A 720 0.28 -12.80 -18.28
CA GLY A 720 0.42 -14.25 -18.38
C GLY A 720 1.86 -14.71 -18.19
N MET A 721 2.79 -14.10 -18.93
CA MET A 721 4.21 -14.41 -18.82
C MET A 721 4.78 -14.11 -17.43
N ASN A 722 4.27 -13.09 -16.75
CA ASN A 722 4.64 -12.84 -15.34
C ASN A 722 4.37 -14.07 -14.47
N LYS A 723 3.19 -14.70 -14.58
CA LYS A 723 2.85 -15.93 -13.85
C LYS A 723 3.75 -17.09 -14.21
N VAL A 724 4.09 -17.24 -15.50
CA VAL A 724 5.05 -18.26 -15.96
C VAL A 724 6.41 -18.07 -15.32
N LEU A 725 6.95 -16.85 -15.35
CA LEU A 725 8.26 -16.52 -14.77
C LEU A 725 8.28 -16.73 -13.24
N GLN A 726 7.20 -16.39 -12.54
CA GLN A 726 7.07 -16.63 -11.12
C GLN A 726 7.10 -18.12 -10.76
N SER A 727 6.35 -18.92 -11.52
CA SER A 727 6.26 -20.36 -11.33
C SER A 727 7.59 -21.05 -11.64
N ALA A 728 8.24 -20.69 -12.73
CA ALA A 728 9.54 -21.21 -13.15
C ALA A 728 10.67 -20.80 -12.18
N GLY A 729 10.60 -19.60 -11.62
CA GLY A 729 11.58 -19.06 -10.67
C GLY A 729 11.59 -19.77 -9.30
N ARG A 730 10.84 -20.85 -9.12
CA ARG A 730 10.84 -21.66 -7.89
C ARG A 730 11.96 -22.70 -7.87
N VAL A 731 12.47 -23.12 -9.02
CA VAL A 731 13.40 -24.25 -9.15
C VAL A 731 14.85 -23.88 -8.79
N ILE A 732 15.32 -22.69 -9.19
CA ILE A 732 16.68 -22.23 -8.92
C ILE A 732 16.65 -21.00 -8.01
N ARG A 733 17.09 -21.15 -6.77
CA ARG A 733 17.05 -20.09 -5.73
C ARG A 733 18.37 -19.90 -4.99
N THR A 734 19.19 -20.96 -4.96
CA THR A 734 20.52 -20.97 -4.34
C THR A 734 21.57 -21.44 -5.33
N ASP A 735 22.83 -21.28 -4.99
CA ASP A 735 23.97 -21.74 -5.79
C ASP A 735 24.07 -23.27 -5.82
N GLN A 736 23.38 -23.95 -4.93
CA GLN A 736 23.36 -25.42 -4.86
C GLN A 736 22.23 -26.02 -5.68
N ASP A 737 21.20 -25.23 -6.02
CA ASP A 737 20.04 -25.74 -6.76
C ASP A 737 20.42 -26.17 -8.17
N ARG A 738 19.93 -27.33 -8.56
CA ARG A 738 19.99 -27.86 -9.92
C ARG A 738 18.62 -28.43 -10.30
N GLY A 739 18.11 -28.08 -11.48
CA GLY A 739 16.77 -28.53 -11.81
C GLY A 739 16.31 -28.33 -13.25
N VAL A 740 15.14 -28.91 -13.54
CA VAL A 740 14.51 -28.89 -14.86
C VAL A 740 13.30 -27.94 -14.86
N ILE A 741 13.23 -27.07 -15.83
CA ILE A 741 12.07 -26.22 -16.11
C ILE A 741 11.52 -26.61 -17.48
N ALA A 742 10.29 -27.13 -17.53
CA ALA A 742 9.63 -27.50 -18.79
C ALA A 742 8.45 -26.57 -19.06
N LEU A 743 8.57 -25.74 -20.08
CA LEU A 743 7.49 -24.87 -20.59
C LEU A 743 6.72 -25.64 -21.65
N LEU A 744 5.53 -26.12 -21.30
CA LEU A 744 4.76 -27.04 -22.11
C LEU A 744 3.59 -26.33 -22.79
N ASP A 745 3.88 -25.65 -23.89
CA ASP A 745 2.88 -25.11 -24.83
C ASP A 745 3.60 -24.64 -26.12
N GLU A 746 3.06 -24.97 -27.29
CA GLU A 746 3.60 -24.55 -28.58
C GLU A 746 3.77 -23.02 -28.72
N ARG A 747 2.97 -22.21 -27.98
CA ARG A 747 3.04 -20.74 -28.04
C ARG A 747 4.33 -20.17 -27.46
N PHE A 748 5.08 -20.93 -26.65
CA PHE A 748 6.42 -20.50 -26.24
C PHE A 748 7.43 -20.45 -27.40
N MET A 749 7.09 -21.05 -28.54
CA MET A 749 7.86 -20.91 -29.77
C MET A 749 7.62 -19.57 -30.49
N ASP A 750 6.55 -18.83 -30.12
CA ASP A 750 6.27 -17.50 -30.66
C ASP A 750 7.33 -16.50 -30.17
N ARG A 751 7.92 -15.77 -31.12
CA ARG A 751 8.93 -14.75 -30.87
C ARG A 751 8.47 -13.72 -29.81
N ARG A 752 7.19 -13.33 -29.80
CA ARG A 752 6.64 -12.39 -28.82
C ARG A 752 6.68 -12.92 -27.38
N CYS A 753 6.49 -14.23 -27.20
CA CYS A 753 6.67 -14.86 -25.89
C CYS A 753 8.14 -14.88 -25.49
N GLN A 754 9.03 -15.18 -26.43
CA GLN A 754 10.47 -15.25 -26.18
C GLN A 754 11.09 -13.87 -25.91
N GLU A 755 10.56 -12.79 -26.47
CA GLU A 755 10.98 -11.42 -26.18
C GLU A 755 10.74 -11.00 -24.70
N VAL A 756 9.87 -11.75 -23.99
CA VAL A 756 9.58 -11.55 -22.56
C VAL A 756 10.39 -12.51 -21.68
N PHE A 757 11.18 -13.40 -22.25
CA PHE A 757 12.04 -14.31 -21.48
C PHE A 757 13.15 -13.52 -20.77
N PRO A 758 13.54 -13.93 -19.56
CA PRO A 758 14.75 -13.43 -18.93
C PRO A 758 15.97 -13.69 -19.81
N ARG A 759 16.95 -12.84 -19.72
CA ARG A 759 18.17 -12.95 -20.56
C ARG A 759 18.89 -14.28 -20.37
N GLU A 760 18.86 -14.82 -19.18
CA GLU A 760 19.42 -16.12 -18.82
C GLU A 760 18.67 -17.31 -19.45
N TRP A 761 17.50 -17.11 -20.06
CA TRP A 761 16.74 -18.18 -20.71
C TRP A 761 17.09 -18.38 -22.20
N ASN A 762 18.18 -17.79 -22.67
CA ASN A 762 18.61 -17.95 -24.07
C ASN A 762 19.13 -19.35 -24.43
N ASP A 763 19.39 -20.20 -23.42
CA ASP A 763 19.92 -21.56 -23.55
C ASP A 763 18.84 -22.65 -23.60
N PHE A 764 17.58 -22.30 -23.86
CA PHE A 764 16.48 -23.25 -23.91
C PHE A 764 16.67 -24.30 -25.01
N GLN A 765 16.16 -25.48 -24.78
CA GLN A 765 16.14 -26.57 -25.74
C GLN A 765 14.70 -26.91 -26.14
N ILE A 766 14.45 -27.04 -27.43
CA ILE A 766 13.14 -27.47 -27.95
C ILE A 766 13.02 -28.98 -27.78
N CYS A 767 11.86 -29.43 -27.28
CA CYS A 767 11.55 -30.82 -27.08
C CYS A 767 10.15 -31.18 -27.59
N ASN A 768 9.94 -32.46 -27.79
CA ASN A 768 8.65 -33.09 -28.04
C ASN A 768 8.49 -34.32 -27.13
N SER A 769 7.33 -34.94 -27.17
CA SER A 769 7.05 -36.13 -26.38
C SER A 769 8.03 -37.28 -26.60
N GLU A 770 8.71 -37.36 -27.74
CA GLU A 770 9.64 -38.48 -28.06
C GLU A 770 11.06 -38.27 -27.52
N ASN A 771 11.55 -36.99 -27.48
CA ASN A 771 12.97 -36.73 -27.18
C ASN A 771 13.22 -36.10 -25.79
N ILE A 772 12.18 -35.79 -25.03
CA ILE A 772 12.31 -35.14 -23.71
C ILE A 772 13.09 -36.00 -22.71
N GLU A 773 12.87 -37.31 -22.72
CA GLU A 773 13.56 -38.24 -21.79
C GLU A 773 15.09 -38.24 -22.01
N GLU A 774 15.53 -38.25 -23.26
CA GLU A 774 16.94 -38.25 -23.61
C GLU A 774 17.62 -36.96 -23.13
N LYS A 775 16.96 -35.80 -23.31
CA LYS A 775 17.46 -34.51 -22.88
C LYS A 775 17.59 -34.42 -21.36
N ILE A 776 16.60 -34.88 -20.61
CA ILE A 776 16.59 -34.89 -19.13
C ILE A 776 17.65 -35.87 -18.63
N ALA A 777 17.74 -37.08 -19.22
CA ALA A 777 18.77 -38.05 -18.82
C ALA A 777 20.18 -37.53 -19.07
N GLY A 778 20.41 -36.81 -20.17
CA GLY A 778 21.68 -36.14 -20.47
C GLY A 778 22.06 -35.14 -19.38
N PHE A 779 21.13 -34.25 -19.01
CA PHE A 779 21.33 -33.24 -17.99
C PHE A 779 21.70 -33.81 -16.61
N TRP A 780 21.03 -34.86 -16.18
CA TRP A 780 21.30 -35.48 -14.87
C TRP A 780 22.56 -36.38 -14.87
N LYS A 781 23.00 -36.90 -16.06
CA LYS A 781 24.28 -37.65 -16.17
C LYS A 781 25.51 -36.74 -16.02
N GLU A 782 25.46 -35.52 -16.54
CA GLU A 782 26.53 -34.53 -16.38
C GLU A 782 26.80 -34.24 -14.91
N GLU A 783 25.78 -34.16 -14.04
CA GLU A 783 25.95 -33.98 -12.60
C GLU A 783 26.74 -35.12 -11.95
N GLN A 784 26.54 -36.37 -12.39
CA GLN A 784 27.27 -37.52 -11.83
C GLN A 784 28.74 -37.53 -12.25
N MET A 785 29.08 -36.89 -13.35
CA MET A 785 30.47 -36.77 -13.83
C MET A 785 31.20 -35.63 -13.10
N ASP A 786 30.52 -34.52 -12.81
CA ASP A 786 31.10 -33.38 -12.07
C ASP A 786 31.34 -33.71 -10.57
N LYS A 787 30.61 -34.67 -10.02
CA LYS A 787 30.77 -35.12 -8.61
C LYS A 787 31.87 -36.23 -8.45
N ARG A 788 32.46 -36.74 -9.56
CA ARG A 788 33.57 -37.70 -9.57
C ARG A 788 34.87 -36.94 -9.85
#